data_120963afbd6e99a5a11870e9f28df58f
#
_entry.id   120963afbd6e99a5a11870e9f28df58f
#
_cell.length_a   1.000
_cell.length_b   1.000
_cell.length_c   1.000
_cell.angle_alpha   90.00
_cell.angle_beta   90.00
_cell.angle_gamma   90.00
#
_symmetry.space_group_name_H-M   'P 1'
#
loop_
_entity.id
_entity.type
_entity.pdbx_description
1 polymer ?
#
loop_
_entity_poly.entity_id
_entity_poly.type
_entity_poly.pdbx_seq_one_letter_code
_entity_poly.pdbx_strand_id
1 'polypeptide(L)'
;MASGDMGAGQFGNRDKTNNAQNSNSLEGKILRYNLESDGDAGDLAWIPNDNPYGATNPVWSIGIRNNQGLAYDPATGFLYGSSHGPYSDDEINIIEAGKNYGHPLVIGYSSDGNYNGTTAQPLNTSVTAGAPFSDPTQGVSGCPPIGNEAANAATIGITYRDPIFSAYASSNATIKTNWKNQPNVPNAGWESEAWSGLDLYTNTVIPGWKRSLIASGLKWGRMIRLKLGTNGTTTLPSNLSQNNTGDTVTYFQSGNRYRDLAYGPNGKDIYLVMDNSSATSGPGVGNPTVPACPGCVIKYTFLGYVKDGSSPIEVSTIPKSIDVTTGPVNTCNTANTVTIDATNNNLWVPITGSDGNILAEINANGNNLGTVTSSFYKNSGAIRVRGGVRYLDRNITITPQNQPSTPVKVRLYLSKTEFDALDADPLSAITSINDLKVLKNNDPCGAAIASSTTLFTPENTTLSDLQHGANGYVLQINISSFSTFYFAASNITLPLDLITFTGTLQSDKSTLLKWRTENEINTSHFVVERSTDGNNYTAIGTVSAYNASAQNYSLVDYDAANQQSLLLFYRLKMYDRDGAFKYSNVVTVSLADIAGAVKVSPNPVTNEARITIIPTADGKVQYKLIDNTGRTILQKSTHVRKGTQNTVAIDMSTISVGTYYLKVTGAGLNNSLTIQKQ
;
A
#
# COMPACT_ATOMS: atom_id res chain seq x y z
N MET A 1 11.28 2.67 -37.03
CA MET A 1 12.71 2.98 -37.28
C MET A 1 12.89 4.49 -37.37
N ALA A 2 14.00 5.02 -36.90
CA ALA A 2 14.30 6.46 -37.04
C ALA A 2 15.52 6.66 -37.93
N SER A 3 15.52 7.73 -38.71
CA SER A 3 16.64 8.17 -39.52
C SER A 3 16.94 9.64 -39.26
N GLY A 4 18.19 9.95 -38.94
CA GLY A 4 18.62 11.35 -38.75
C GLY A 4 18.76 12.14 -40.05
N ASP A 5 19.01 13.42 -39.95
CA ASP A 5 19.21 14.33 -41.07
C ASP A 5 20.59 14.16 -41.75
N MET A 6 21.32 13.11 -41.40
CA MET A 6 22.65 12.75 -41.90
C MET A 6 23.72 13.82 -41.66
N GLY A 7 23.51 14.66 -40.64
CA GLY A 7 24.41 15.76 -40.32
C GLY A 7 24.46 16.84 -41.41
N ALA A 8 23.39 17.03 -42.17
CA ALA A 8 23.29 18.06 -43.18
C ALA A 8 23.55 19.43 -42.56
N GLY A 9 24.48 20.18 -43.15
CA GLY A 9 24.93 21.46 -42.62
C GLY A 9 26.01 21.38 -41.54
N GLN A 10 26.47 20.19 -41.13
CA GLN A 10 27.48 20.01 -40.09
C GLN A 10 28.75 19.32 -40.62
N PHE A 11 29.88 19.70 -40.09
CA PHE A 11 31.19 19.09 -40.35
C PHE A 11 31.42 18.74 -41.84
N GLY A 12 31.76 17.51 -42.15
CA GLY A 12 32.01 17.06 -43.51
C GLY A 12 30.77 17.05 -44.43
N ASN A 13 29.56 17.22 -43.85
CA ASN A 13 28.28 17.26 -44.59
C ASN A 13 27.67 18.67 -44.65
N ARG A 14 28.45 19.73 -44.47
CA ARG A 14 27.95 21.11 -44.39
C ARG A 14 27.17 21.57 -45.63
N ASP A 15 27.58 21.11 -46.80
CA ASP A 15 26.98 21.49 -48.09
C ASP A 15 25.84 20.57 -48.52
N LYS A 16 25.54 19.54 -47.72
CA LYS A 16 24.44 18.63 -47.97
C LYS A 16 23.10 19.29 -47.67
N THR A 17 22.16 19.17 -48.60
CA THR A 17 20.78 19.61 -48.40
C THR A 17 20.15 18.90 -47.22
N ASN A 18 19.51 19.63 -46.29
CA ASN A 18 18.69 19.06 -45.25
C ASN A 18 17.33 18.63 -45.81
N ASN A 19 17.10 17.32 -45.83
CA ASN A 19 15.89 16.72 -46.40
C ASN A 19 14.84 16.41 -45.35
N ALA A 20 14.98 16.88 -44.11
CA ALA A 20 14.03 16.53 -43.05
C ALA A 20 12.58 16.93 -43.35
N GLN A 21 12.37 18.01 -44.13
CA GLN A 21 11.05 18.44 -44.58
C GLN A 21 10.57 17.77 -45.89
N ASN A 22 11.42 17.04 -46.59
CA ASN A 22 11.05 16.38 -47.84
C ASN A 22 10.52 14.97 -47.60
N SER A 23 9.22 14.72 -47.73
CA SER A 23 8.59 13.42 -47.55
C SER A 23 9.05 12.33 -48.52
N ASN A 24 9.69 12.68 -49.61
CA ASN A 24 10.27 11.73 -50.57
C ASN A 24 11.71 11.31 -50.24
N SER A 25 12.29 11.84 -49.18
CA SER A 25 13.59 11.45 -48.64
C SER A 25 13.41 10.63 -47.35
N LEU A 26 14.30 9.70 -47.11
CA LEU A 26 14.33 8.93 -45.85
C LEU A 26 15.11 9.63 -44.73
N GLU A 27 15.74 10.76 -45.01
CA GLU A 27 16.56 11.52 -44.05
C GLU A 27 15.70 12.40 -43.14
N GLY A 28 15.94 12.41 -41.84
CA GLY A 28 15.20 13.22 -40.88
C GLY A 28 13.76 12.74 -40.69
N LYS A 29 13.56 11.45 -40.54
CA LYS A 29 12.24 10.78 -40.55
C LYS A 29 12.08 9.76 -39.46
N ILE A 30 10.83 9.53 -39.10
CA ILE A 30 10.42 8.24 -38.55
C ILE A 30 9.84 7.41 -39.71
N LEU A 31 10.26 6.17 -39.81
CA LEU A 31 9.88 5.23 -40.84
C LEU A 31 9.08 4.07 -40.23
N ARG A 32 8.02 3.65 -40.91
CA ARG A 32 7.19 2.51 -40.50
C ARG A 32 7.24 1.43 -41.57
N TYR A 33 7.52 0.20 -41.13
CA TYR A 33 7.56 -1.00 -41.95
C TYR A 33 6.67 -2.09 -41.35
N ASN A 34 6.20 -3.00 -42.18
CA ASN A 34 5.56 -4.23 -41.75
C ASN A 34 6.60 -5.16 -41.10
N LEU A 35 6.19 -5.94 -40.11
CA LEU A 35 7.02 -7.00 -39.51
C LEU A 35 7.04 -8.26 -40.40
N GLU A 36 5.98 -8.45 -41.16
CA GLU A 36 5.79 -9.55 -42.11
C GLU A 36 5.33 -8.95 -43.44
N SER A 37 5.55 -9.69 -44.55
CA SER A 37 5.09 -9.27 -45.88
C SER A 37 3.56 -9.17 -45.90
N ASP A 38 3.02 -8.11 -46.47
CA ASP A 38 1.59 -7.93 -46.69
C ASP A 38 1.09 -8.51 -48.02
N GLY A 39 2.00 -9.11 -48.79
CA GLY A 39 1.72 -9.78 -50.07
C GLY A 39 1.91 -8.92 -51.30
N ASP A 40 2.29 -7.67 -51.15
CA ASP A 40 2.67 -6.81 -52.28
C ASP A 40 3.98 -7.26 -52.96
N ALA A 41 4.22 -6.77 -54.18
CA ALA A 41 5.39 -7.19 -54.97
C ALA A 41 6.68 -6.51 -54.51
N GLY A 42 7.77 -7.27 -54.39
CA GLY A 42 9.11 -6.75 -54.12
C GLY A 42 9.24 -6.06 -52.78
N ASP A 43 9.96 -4.98 -52.74
CA ASP A 43 10.19 -4.19 -51.51
C ASP A 43 8.92 -3.54 -50.94
N LEU A 44 7.88 -3.39 -51.74
CA LEU A 44 6.60 -2.82 -51.29
C LEU A 44 5.89 -3.72 -50.28
N ALA A 45 6.12 -5.02 -50.30
CA ALA A 45 5.62 -5.98 -49.33
C ALA A 45 5.94 -5.61 -47.87
N TRP A 46 6.95 -4.78 -47.64
CA TRP A 46 7.40 -4.37 -46.32
C TRP A 46 6.94 -2.95 -45.93
N ILE A 47 6.23 -2.26 -46.85
CA ILE A 47 5.72 -0.90 -46.63
C ILE A 47 4.22 -0.94 -46.37
N PRO A 48 3.73 -0.57 -45.17
CA PRO A 48 2.30 -0.58 -44.90
C PRO A 48 1.51 0.30 -45.86
N ASN A 49 0.44 -0.24 -46.43
CA ASN A 49 -0.43 0.43 -47.40
C ASN A 49 -1.16 1.65 -46.84
N ASP A 50 -1.25 1.77 -45.51
CA ASP A 50 -1.89 2.89 -44.79
C ASP A 50 -0.89 3.93 -44.28
N ASN A 51 0.33 3.96 -44.78
CA ASN A 51 1.30 5.00 -44.43
C ASN A 51 0.82 6.39 -44.90
N PRO A 52 1.03 7.45 -44.08
CA PRO A 52 0.43 8.78 -44.32
C PRO A 52 0.92 9.50 -45.59
N TYR A 53 2.06 9.09 -46.11
CA TYR A 53 2.66 9.66 -47.34
C TYR A 53 2.49 8.74 -48.55
N GLY A 54 1.63 7.74 -48.45
CA GLY A 54 1.27 6.79 -49.51
C GLY A 54 1.81 5.39 -49.34
N ALA A 55 1.15 4.43 -49.98
CA ALA A 55 1.42 2.97 -49.84
C ALA A 55 2.81 2.51 -50.32
N THR A 56 3.54 3.37 -51.04
CA THR A 56 4.91 3.09 -51.52
C THR A 56 5.97 3.85 -50.71
N ASN A 57 5.57 4.58 -49.69
CA ASN A 57 6.45 5.45 -48.92
C ASN A 57 6.51 4.99 -47.44
N PRO A 58 7.69 4.58 -46.95
CA PRO A 58 7.81 4.12 -45.55
C PRO A 58 7.78 5.25 -44.52
N VAL A 59 7.70 6.53 -44.97
CA VAL A 59 7.73 7.68 -44.08
C VAL A 59 6.46 7.72 -43.22
N TRP A 60 6.63 7.74 -41.91
CA TRP A 60 5.57 7.89 -40.91
C TRP A 60 5.40 9.33 -40.47
N SER A 61 6.53 10.02 -40.21
CA SER A 61 6.55 11.43 -39.84
C SER A 61 7.84 12.09 -40.32
N ILE A 62 7.84 13.44 -40.43
CA ILE A 62 8.92 14.25 -41.00
C ILE A 62 9.40 15.30 -40.01
N GLY A 63 10.46 16.03 -40.39
CA GLY A 63 10.94 17.15 -39.57
C GLY A 63 11.73 16.72 -38.34
N ILE A 64 12.35 15.57 -38.36
CA ILE A 64 13.17 15.02 -37.28
C ILE A 64 14.63 15.37 -37.55
N ARG A 65 15.34 15.89 -36.51
CA ARG A 65 16.79 16.06 -36.63
C ARG A 65 17.53 14.75 -36.49
N ASN A 66 17.50 14.16 -35.32
CA ASN A 66 18.20 12.91 -35.04
C ASN A 66 17.54 12.16 -33.86
N ASN A 67 16.47 11.45 -34.15
CA ASN A 67 15.81 10.59 -33.14
C ASN A 67 16.61 9.31 -32.97
N GLN A 68 17.04 9.01 -31.76
CA GLN A 68 17.83 7.82 -31.46
C GLN A 68 17.13 6.83 -30.50
N GLY A 69 16.19 7.29 -29.69
CA GLY A 69 15.41 6.44 -28.79
C GLY A 69 13.93 6.45 -29.13
N LEU A 70 13.27 5.31 -28.94
CA LEU A 70 11.82 5.15 -29.08
C LEU A 70 11.29 4.37 -27.89
N ALA A 71 10.22 4.86 -27.25
CA ALA A 71 9.57 4.21 -26.13
C ALA A 71 8.05 4.18 -26.33
N TYR A 72 7.43 3.01 -26.17
CA TYR A 72 5.98 2.85 -26.30
C TYR A 72 5.31 2.80 -24.92
N ASP A 73 4.25 3.58 -24.72
CA ASP A 73 3.42 3.55 -23.52
C ASP A 73 2.13 2.76 -23.79
N PRO A 74 2.00 1.51 -23.29
CA PRO A 74 0.80 0.70 -23.50
C PRO A 74 -0.44 1.28 -22.78
N ALA A 75 -0.27 2.19 -21.82
CA ALA A 75 -1.38 2.79 -21.11
C ALA A 75 -2.07 3.90 -21.92
N THR A 76 -1.34 4.62 -22.76
CA THR A 76 -1.87 5.70 -23.60
C THR A 76 -1.89 5.36 -25.09
N GLY A 77 -1.14 4.34 -25.50
CA GLY A 77 -0.90 4.04 -26.91
C GLY A 77 0.10 4.96 -27.58
N PHE A 78 0.76 5.86 -26.86
CA PHE A 78 1.71 6.79 -27.42
C PHE A 78 3.09 6.15 -27.66
N LEU A 79 3.68 6.50 -28.80
CA LEU A 79 5.08 6.24 -29.08
C LEU A 79 5.86 7.53 -28.86
N TYR A 80 6.81 7.53 -27.93
CA TYR A 80 7.70 8.67 -27.68
C TYR A 80 9.00 8.49 -28.41
N GLY A 81 9.59 9.60 -28.87
CA GLY A 81 10.90 9.63 -29.46
C GLY A 81 11.79 10.66 -28.78
N SER A 82 13.08 10.32 -28.54
CA SER A 82 14.10 11.26 -28.11
C SER A 82 14.94 11.73 -29.28
N SER A 83 15.08 13.03 -29.46
CA SER A 83 15.86 13.64 -30.56
C SER A 83 16.87 14.60 -30.01
N HIS A 84 18.10 14.60 -30.55
CA HIS A 84 19.06 15.64 -30.25
C HIS A 84 18.62 16.96 -30.88
N GLY A 85 18.72 18.05 -30.13
CA GLY A 85 18.78 19.38 -30.73
C GLY A 85 20.11 19.64 -31.46
N PRO A 86 20.21 20.69 -32.25
CA PRO A 86 21.46 21.02 -32.96
C PRO A 86 22.59 21.40 -31.98
N TYR A 87 22.30 22.20 -30.97
CA TYR A 87 23.23 22.65 -29.93
C TYR A 87 22.56 22.83 -28.57
N SER A 88 21.28 22.96 -28.54
CA SER A 88 20.37 23.02 -27.39
C SER A 88 19.08 22.31 -27.78
N ASP A 89 18.11 22.26 -26.90
CA ASP A 89 16.75 21.80 -27.20
C ASP A 89 16.71 20.33 -27.63
N ASP A 90 17.25 19.44 -26.77
CA ASP A 90 16.99 18.00 -26.90
C ASP A 90 15.50 17.75 -26.64
N GLU A 91 14.83 17.00 -27.50
CA GLU A 91 13.38 16.88 -27.54
C GLU A 91 12.86 15.51 -27.14
N ILE A 92 11.71 15.50 -26.48
CA ILE A 92 10.82 14.33 -26.43
C ILE A 92 9.57 14.65 -27.24
N ASN A 93 9.32 13.85 -28.24
CA ASN A 93 8.19 13.97 -29.14
C ASN A 93 7.23 12.79 -28.96
N ILE A 94 5.90 13.02 -29.04
CA ILE A 94 4.94 11.95 -29.32
C ILE A 94 4.93 11.74 -30.83
N ILE A 95 5.29 10.53 -31.26
CA ILE A 95 5.43 10.18 -32.66
C ILE A 95 4.08 9.76 -33.23
N GLU A 96 3.57 10.56 -34.16
CA GLU A 96 2.25 10.37 -34.77
C GLU A 96 2.34 10.34 -36.30
N ALA A 97 1.37 9.67 -36.91
CA ALA A 97 1.23 9.58 -38.36
C ALA A 97 1.11 10.95 -39.03
N GLY A 98 1.90 11.22 -40.08
CA GLY A 98 1.80 12.41 -40.87
C GLY A 98 2.19 13.73 -40.20
N LYS A 99 2.70 13.67 -38.96
CA LYS A 99 3.14 14.87 -38.23
C LYS A 99 4.52 15.35 -38.70
N ASN A 100 4.73 16.65 -38.54
CA ASN A 100 5.96 17.38 -38.83
C ASN A 100 6.49 18.00 -37.53
N TYR A 101 7.70 17.64 -37.13
CA TYR A 101 8.36 18.09 -35.90
C TYR A 101 9.29 19.31 -36.11
N GLY A 102 9.17 19.93 -37.24
CA GLY A 102 9.71 21.29 -37.49
C GLY A 102 11.11 21.36 -38.03
N HIS A 103 12.04 20.46 -37.69
CA HIS A 103 13.44 20.57 -38.11
C HIS A 103 13.59 20.62 -39.66
N PRO A 104 14.42 21.53 -40.23
CA PRO A 104 15.32 22.51 -39.61
C PRO A 104 14.70 23.91 -39.44
N LEU A 105 13.39 24.07 -39.52
CA LEU A 105 12.69 25.37 -39.54
C LEU A 105 12.24 25.81 -38.12
N VAL A 106 12.07 24.86 -37.21
CA VAL A 106 11.71 25.04 -35.79
C VAL A 106 12.57 24.10 -34.97
N ILE A 107 13.09 24.58 -33.84
CA ILE A 107 13.93 23.84 -32.92
C ILE A 107 13.35 23.99 -31.50
N GLY A 108 13.08 22.89 -30.82
CA GLY A 108 12.39 22.96 -29.54
C GLY A 108 10.95 23.43 -29.68
N TYR A 109 10.50 24.30 -28.77
CA TYR A 109 9.15 24.85 -28.85
C TYR A 109 9.03 25.97 -29.88
N SER A 110 8.02 25.92 -30.73
CA SER A 110 7.75 26.97 -31.72
C SER A 110 7.52 28.36 -31.12
N SER A 111 7.14 28.42 -29.83
CA SER A 111 6.81 29.66 -29.12
C SER A 111 7.97 30.30 -28.38
N ASP A 112 9.13 29.66 -28.22
CA ASP A 112 10.22 30.19 -27.40
C ASP A 112 11.15 31.16 -28.19
N GLY A 113 11.21 31.02 -29.50
CA GLY A 113 11.96 31.90 -30.39
C GLY A 113 13.48 31.83 -30.19
N ASN A 114 13.99 30.77 -29.60
CA ASN A 114 15.41 30.63 -29.29
C ASN A 114 16.31 30.66 -30.53
N TYR A 115 15.82 30.20 -31.66
CA TYR A 115 16.55 30.18 -32.92
C TYR A 115 16.13 31.27 -33.91
N ASN A 116 15.29 32.21 -33.51
CA ASN A 116 14.88 33.29 -34.39
C ASN A 116 16.08 34.14 -34.91
N GLY A 117 16.15 34.36 -36.22
CA GLY A 117 17.24 35.04 -36.88
C GLY A 117 18.58 34.29 -36.89
N THR A 118 18.50 32.95 -36.85
CA THR A 118 19.67 32.04 -36.92
C THR A 118 19.38 30.91 -37.89
N THR A 119 20.17 29.83 -37.82
CA THR A 119 19.91 28.58 -38.54
C THR A 119 19.98 27.41 -37.61
N ALA A 120 19.23 26.32 -37.89
CA ALA A 120 19.30 25.07 -37.13
C ALA A 120 20.70 24.43 -37.18
N GLN A 121 21.42 24.65 -38.26
CA GLN A 121 22.77 24.15 -38.48
C GLN A 121 23.61 25.25 -39.08
N PRO A 122 24.29 26.04 -38.25
CA PRO A 122 25.11 27.14 -38.71
C PRO A 122 26.28 26.63 -39.55
N LEU A 123 26.73 27.46 -40.46
CA LEU A 123 27.88 27.19 -41.29
C LEU A 123 29.11 26.96 -40.39
N ASN A 124 29.43 25.70 -40.13
CA ASN A 124 30.61 25.37 -39.37
C ASN A 124 31.82 25.22 -40.33
N THR A 125 32.69 26.21 -40.28
CA THR A 125 33.94 26.20 -41.04
C THR A 125 35.02 25.33 -40.39
N SER A 126 34.72 24.59 -39.34
CA SER A 126 35.67 23.81 -38.54
C SER A 126 36.32 22.64 -39.31
N VAL A 127 36.00 22.41 -40.55
CA VAL A 127 36.80 21.52 -41.41
C VAL A 127 38.19 22.11 -41.64
N THR A 128 38.35 23.43 -41.49
CA THR A 128 39.64 24.11 -41.39
C THR A 128 39.75 24.71 -39.98
N ALA A 129 40.54 24.09 -39.13
CA ALA A 129 40.78 24.57 -37.79
C ALA A 129 41.11 26.08 -37.82
N GLY A 130 40.27 26.93 -37.18
CA GLY A 130 40.55 28.31 -36.93
C GLY A 130 39.81 29.37 -37.75
N ALA A 131 38.91 29.01 -38.66
CA ALA A 131 38.09 30.07 -39.34
C ALA A 131 36.89 30.42 -38.44
N PRO A 132 36.73 31.68 -37.99
CA PRO A 132 35.62 32.10 -37.18
C PRO A 132 34.29 32.02 -37.94
N PHE A 133 33.23 31.58 -37.30
CA PHE A 133 31.88 31.67 -37.83
C PHE A 133 31.43 33.14 -37.82
N SER A 134 31.26 33.73 -38.97
CA SER A 134 31.12 35.20 -39.08
C SER A 134 29.67 35.69 -39.02
N ASP A 135 28.68 34.84 -39.33
CA ASP A 135 27.28 35.25 -39.40
C ASP A 135 26.34 34.09 -39.03
N PRO A 136 25.66 34.17 -37.89
CA PRO A 136 24.72 33.12 -37.45
C PRO A 136 23.44 33.07 -38.30
N THR A 137 23.19 34.05 -39.17
CA THR A 137 22.02 34.09 -40.04
C THR A 137 22.25 33.42 -41.39
N GLN A 138 23.51 33.12 -41.74
CA GLN A 138 23.85 32.45 -42.99
C GLN A 138 23.71 30.94 -42.83
N GLY A 139 22.63 30.38 -43.37
CA GLY A 139 22.47 28.93 -43.52
C GLY A 139 23.36 28.37 -44.62
N VAL A 140 23.56 27.07 -44.63
CA VAL A 140 24.11 26.31 -45.74
C VAL A 140 23.02 25.94 -46.74
N SER A 141 23.43 25.54 -47.94
CA SER A 141 22.50 25.02 -48.94
C SER A 141 21.61 23.95 -48.36
N GLY A 142 20.29 24.12 -48.42
CA GLY A 142 19.30 23.20 -47.87
C GLY A 142 19.05 23.26 -46.35
N CYS A 143 19.73 24.12 -45.60
CA CYS A 143 19.43 24.44 -44.22
C CYS A 143 19.16 25.95 -44.09
N PRO A 144 17.95 26.40 -44.38
CA PRO A 144 17.63 27.82 -44.51
C PRO A 144 17.71 28.55 -43.17
N PRO A 145 17.93 29.88 -43.17
CA PRO A 145 17.80 30.68 -41.96
C PRO A 145 16.41 30.59 -41.37
N ILE A 146 16.33 30.51 -40.05
CA ILE A 146 15.10 30.56 -39.28
C ILE A 146 14.76 32.02 -39.01
N GLY A 147 13.81 32.59 -39.77
CA GLY A 147 13.35 33.95 -39.54
C GLY A 147 12.58 34.09 -38.24
N ASN A 148 11.57 33.27 -38.09
CA ASN A 148 10.71 33.18 -36.88
C ASN A 148 10.11 31.79 -36.77
N GLU A 149 10.34 31.10 -35.65
CA GLU A 149 9.92 29.72 -35.42
C GLU A 149 8.40 29.60 -35.38
N ALA A 150 7.71 30.52 -34.68
CA ALA A 150 6.25 30.52 -34.62
C ALA A 150 5.59 30.71 -35.99
N ALA A 151 6.18 31.59 -36.82
CA ALA A 151 5.70 31.78 -38.19
C ALA A 151 5.96 30.56 -39.09
N ASN A 152 7.08 29.90 -38.91
CA ASN A 152 7.40 28.65 -39.61
C ASN A 152 6.43 27.52 -39.21
N ALA A 153 6.16 27.35 -37.91
CA ALA A 153 5.17 26.40 -37.39
C ALA A 153 3.77 26.68 -37.95
N ALA A 154 3.37 27.95 -37.97
CA ALA A 154 2.08 28.36 -38.58
C ALA A 154 2.02 28.07 -40.08
N THR A 155 3.14 28.21 -40.83
CA THR A 155 3.23 27.86 -42.25
C THR A 155 3.12 26.34 -42.48
N ILE A 156 3.76 25.51 -41.63
CA ILE A 156 3.59 24.05 -41.65
C ILE A 156 2.13 23.67 -41.36
N GLY A 157 1.47 24.43 -40.51
CA GLY A 157 0.04 24.33 -40.25
C GLY A 157 -0.34 23.14 -39.39
N ILE A 158 -1.48 22.52 -39.68
CA ILE A 158 -2.11 21.48 -38.85
C ILE A 158 -1.26 20.22 -38.65
N THR A 159 -0.30 19.96 -39.51
CA THR A 159 0.63 18.82 -39.37
C THR A 159 1.75 19.09 -38.38
N TYR A 160 2.03 20.37 -38.06
CA TYR A 160 3.07 20.75 -37.11
C TYR A 160 2.68 20.23 -35.70
N ARG A 161 3.70 19.75 -34.97
CA ARG A 161 3.58 19.36 -33.60
C ARG A 161 4.79 19.77 -32.78
N ASP A 162 4.56 20.55 -31.72
CA ASP A 162 5.56 20.84 -30.70
C ASP A 162 5.96 19.56 -29.93
N PRO A 163 7.22 19.47 -29.46
CA PRO A 163 7.62 18.44 -28.51
C PRO A 163 6.81 18.56 -27.23
N ILE A 164 6.63 17.44 -26.53
CA ILE A 164 6.05 17.48 -25.16
C ILE A 164 7.07 17.95 -24.13
N PHE A 165 8.35 17.92 -24.48
CA PHE A 165 9.44 18.40 -23.66
C PHE A 165 10.62 18.82 -24.53
N SER A 166 11.14 20.03 -24.31
CA SER A 166 12.39 20.53 -24.85
C SER A 166 13.34 20.83 -23.71
N ALA A 167 14.46 20.13 -23.69
CA ALA A 167 15.48 20.24 -22.67
C ALA A 167 16.63 21.12 -23.07
N TYR A 168 17.26 21.76 -22.10
CA TYR A 168 18.51 22.52 -22.30
C TYR A 168 18.34 23.68 -23.25
N ALA A 169 17.19 24.31 -23.24
CA ALA A 169 16.91 25.49 -24.04
C ALA A 169 17.91 26.62 -23.72
N SER A 170 18.48 27.19 -24.76
CA SER A 170 19.40 28.33 -24.66
C SER A 170 18.75 29.59 -25.20
N SER A 171 19.02 30.74 -24.58
CA SER A 171 18.53 32.02 -25.10
C SER A 171 19.06 32.32 -26.51
N ASN A 172 18.27 33.00 -27.31
CA ASN A 172 18.65 33.44 -28.65
C ASN A 172 19.99 34.17 -28.66
N ALA A 173 20.25 35.03 -27.67
CA ALA A 173 21.52 35.75 -27.55
C ALA A 173 22.70 34.78 -27.31
N THR A 174 22.52 33.76 -26.45
CA THR A 174 23.54 32.73 -26.19
C THR A 174 23.84 31.92 -27.45
N ILE A 175 22.81 31.47 -28.15
CA ILE A 175 22.95 30.72 -29.40
C ILE A 175 23.73 31.54 -30.45
N LYS A 176 23.35 32.78 -30.69
CA LYS A 176 24.03 33.65 -31.63
C LYS A 176 25.50 33.91 -31.24
N THR A 177 25.76 34.08 -29.94
CA THR A 177 27.13 34.32 -29.45
C THR A 177 27.98 33.05 -29.60
N ASN A 178 27.47 31.92 -29.24
CA ASN A 178 28.17 30.64 -29.35
C ASN A 178 28.47 30.32 -30.82
N TRP A 179 27.53 30.56 -31.70
CA TRP A 179 27.74 30.33 -33.14
C TRP A 179 28.75 31.26 -33.77
N LYS A 180 28.77 32.52 -33.36
CA LYS A 180 29.83 33.45 -33.82
C LYS A 180 31.22 33.01 -33.40
N ASN A 181 31.33 32.36 -32.24
CA ASN A 181 32.61 31.95 -31.67
C ASN A 181 33.04 30.53 -32.09
N GLN A 182 32.26 29.80 -32.88
CA GLN A 182 32.67 28.52 -33.42
C GLN A 182 33.94 28.64 -34.28
N PRO A 183 34.89 27.72 -34.25
CA PRO A 183 34.89 26.44 -33.49
C PRO A 183 35.44 26.55 -32.06
N ASN A 184 35.65 27.75 -31.53
CA ASN A 184 36.31 27.98 -30.25
C ASN A 184 35.40 27.73 -29.02
N VAL A 185 34.10 27.45 -29.20
CA VAL A 185 33.20 27.11 -28.11
C VAL A 185 33.46 25.66 -27.72
N PRO A 186 33.90 25.42 -26.48
CA PRO A 186 34.11 24.05 -26.02
C PRO A 186 32.78 23.28 -25.99
N ASN A 187 32.85 21.97 -26.10
CA ASN A 187 31.65 21.11 -26.03
C ASN A 187 30.77 21.39 -24.80
N ALA A 188 31.38 21.70 -23.66
CA ALA A 188 30.69 22.11 -22.46
C ALA A 188 29.93 23.43 -22.55
N GLY A 189 30.24 24.28 -23.52
CA GLY A 189 29.56 25.55 -23.77
C GLY A 189 28.23 25.42 -24.54
N TRP A 190 27.88 24.22 -24.96
CA TRP A 190 26.60 23.91 -25.60
C TRP A 190 25.70 23.16 -24.64
N GLU A 191 24.45 23.55 -24.55
CA GLU A 191 23.52 23.04 -23.55
C GLU A 191 23.03 21.61 -23.86
N SER A 192 22.92 21.20 -25.13
CA SER A 192 22.46 19.87 -25.51
C SER A 192 23.32 18.78 -24.87
N GLU A 193 22.67 17.77 -24.30
CA GLU A 193 23.30 16.57 -23.77
C GLU A 193 23.44 15.46 -24.81
N ALA A 194 22.79 15.63 -25.94
CA ALA A 194 22.69 14.66 -27.02
C ALA A 194 22.03 13.35 -26.54
N TRP A 195 20.74 13.43 -26.26
CA TRP A 195 19.95 12.27 -25.87
C TRP A 195 19.95 11.19 -26.93
N SER A 196 20.19 9.95 -26.51
CA SER A 196 20.22 8.79 -27.40
C SER A 196 19.10 7.83 -27.08
N GLY A 197 19.36 6.73 -26.37
CA GLY A 197 18.33 5.77 -26.02
C GLY A 197 17.22 6.40 -25.17
N LEU A 198 16.03 5.87 -25.36
CA LEU A 198 14.83 6.24 -24.61
C LEU A 198 14.07 4.96 -24.25
N ASP A 199 13.70 4.81 -22.99
CA ASP A 199 12.82 3.75 -22.58
C ASP A 199 11.80 4.25 -21.55
N LEU A 200 10.67 3.55 -21.45
CA LEU A 200 9.60 3.85 -20.50
C LEU A 200 9.64 2.84 -19.36
N TYR A 201 9.84 3.33 -18.15
CA TYR A 201 9.74 2.48 -16.97
C TYR A 201 8.27 2.18 -16.65
N THR A 202 7.82 0.97 -16.92
CA THR A 202 6.44 0.51 -16.71
C THR A 202 6.25 -0.28 -15.41
N ASN A 203 7.36 -0.71 -14.78
CA ASN A 203 7.32 -1.49 -13.55
C ASN A 203 7.02 -0.61 -12.31
N THR A 204 6.76 -1.24 -11.17
CA THR A 204 6.38 -0.58 -9.92
C THR A 204 7.40 -0.74 -8.80
N VAL A 205 8.51 -1.43 -9.06
CA VAL A 205 9.49 -1.80 -8.01
C VAL A 205 10.35 -0.61 -7.57
N ILE A 206 10.74 0.28 -8.49
CA ILE A 206 11.45 1.51 -8.14
C ILE A 206 10.41 2.59 -7.85
N PRO A 207 10.32 3.08 -6.61
CA PRO A 207 9.28 4.03 -6.21
C PRO A 207 9.28 5.30 -7.05
N GLY A 208 8.08 5.70 -7.48
CA GLY A 208 7.85 6.92 -8.27
C GLY A 208 8.35 6.86 -9.71
N TRP A 209 8.98 5.75 -10.14
CA TRP A 209 9.49 5.64 -11.51
C TRP A 209 8.44 5.21 -12.54
N LYS A 210 7.40 4.49 -12.12
CA LYS A 210 6.35 4.03 -13.04
C LYS A 210 5.86 5.17 -13.92
N ARG A 211 5.77 4.93 -15.23
CA ARG A 211 5.47 5.95 -16.24
C ARG A 211 6.44 7.12 -16.24
N SER A 212 7.73 6.84 -16.11
CA SER A 212 8.79 7.79 -16.39
C SER A 212 9.50 7.42 -17.68
N LEU A 213 9.70 8.38 -18.55
CA LEU A 213 10.62 8.26 -19.65
C LEU A 213 12.04 8.46 -19.13
N ILE A 214 12.94 7.59 -19.51
CA ILE A 214 14.34 7.68 -19.16
C ILE A 214 15.15 7.83 -20.46
N ALA A 215 15.86 8.94 -20.57
CA ALA A 215 16.75 9.20 -21.67
C ALA A 215 18.20 8.97 -21.26
N SER A 216 19.00 8.36 -22.12
CA SER A 216 20.43 8.20 -21.95
C SER A 216 21.19 9.32 -22.63
N GLY A 217 22.18 9.91 -21.94
CA GLY A 217 22.96 11.05 -22.40
C GLY A 217 24.35 10.66 -22.90
N LEU A 218 24.70 11.15 -24.08
CA LEU A 218 25.99 10.89 -24.68
C LEU A 218 27.09 11.84 -24.18
N LYS A 219 26.72 13.10 -23.91
CA LYS A 219 27.71 14.16 -23.66
C LYS A 219 28.16 14.17 -22.18
N TRP A 220 27.24 14.03 -21.25
CA TRP A 220 27.55 14.12 -19.82
C TRP A 220 27.47 12.76 -19.11
N GLY A 221 27.23 11.68 -19.86
CA GLY A 221 27.30 10.33 -19.34
C GLY A 221 26.36 10.07 -18.15
N ARG A 222 25.10 10.48 -18.29
CA ARG A 222 24.08 10.34 -17.26
C ARG A 222 22.75 9.88 -17.84
N MET A 223 21.88 9.35 -17.01
CA MET A 223 20.48 9.13 -17.37
C MET A 223 19.62 10.26 -16.85
N ILE A 224 18.62 10.66 -17.63
CA ILE A 224 17.63 11.66 -17.26
C ILE A 224 16.27 11.00 -17.13
N ARG A 225 15.60 11.20 -16.01
CA ARG A 225 14.24 10.72 -15.76
C ARG A 225 13.22 11.85 -15.89
N LEU A 226 12.24 11.66 -16.73
CA LEU A 226 11.09 12.55 -16.92
C LEU A 226 9.81 11.80 -16.57
N LYS A 227 9.18 12.15 -15.47
CA LYS A 227 7.91 11.57 -15.06
C LYS A 227 6.79 12.05 -15.97
N LEU A 228 6.06 11.15 -16.62
CA LEU A 228 4.88 11.51 -17.42
C LEU A 228 3.71 11.92 -16.53
N GLY A 229 3.02 12.96 -16.97
CA GLY A 229 1.70 13.31 -16.43
C GLY A 229 0.65 12.23 -16.75
N THR A 230 -0.53 12.34 -16.14
CA THR A 230 -1.58 11.32 -16.23
C THR A 230 -2.01 11.01 -17.66
N ASN A 231 -2.10 12.04 -18.51
CA ASN A 231 -2.49 11.91 -19.92
C ASN A 231 -1.33 11.57 -20.86
N GLY A 232 -0.08 11.51 -20.37
CA GLY A 232 1.10 11.24 -21.16
C GLY A 232 1.60 12.39 -22.03
N THR A 233 1.00 13.57 -21.98
CA THR A 233 1.36 14.73 -22.83
C THR A 233 2.17 15.80 -22.11
N THR A 234 2.49 15.61 -20.85
CA THR A 234 3.29 16.51 -20.01
C THR A 234 4.33 15.74 -19.24
N THR A 235 5.36 16.40 -18.77
CA THR A 235 6.46 15.83 -18.00
C THR A 235 6.70 16.60 -16.70
N LEU A 236 7.32 15.91 -15.73
CA LEU A 236 7.90 16.49 -14.53
C LEU A 236 9.38 16.06 -14.45
N PRO A 237 10.33 16.98 -14.31
CA PRO A 237 10.12 18.44 -14.29
C PRO A 237 9.61 19.00 -15.62
N SER A 238 9.06 20.20 -15.59
CA SER A 238 8.58 20.89 -16.81
C SER A 238 9.70 21.60 -17.57
N ASN A 239 10.89 21.70 -16.98
CA ASN A 239 12.09 22.24 -17.60
C ASN A 239 13.33 21.51 -17.08
N LEU A 240 14.41 21.54 -17.84
CA LEU A 240 15.69 20.92 -17.51
C LEU A 240 16.83 21.76 -18.07
N SER A 241 17.80 22.10 -17.23
CA SER A 241 19.05 22.74 -17.59
C SER A 241 20.24 21.82 -17.32
N GLN A 242 21.41 22.14 -17.88
CA GLN A 242 22.63 21.34 -17.66
C GLN A 242 23.02 21.22 -16.16
N ASN A 243 22.58 22.15 -15.33
CA ASN A 243 22.88 22.20 -13.91
C ASN A 243 21.90 21.38 -13.04
N ASN A 244 20.88 20.77 -13.63
CA ASN A 244 20.00 19.88 -12.91
C ASN A 244 20.71 18.54 -12.64
N THR A 245 21.36 18.46 -11.50
CA THR A 245 22.18 17.30 -11.09
C THR A 245 21.58 16.54 -9.91
N GLY A 246 20.35 16.83 -9.53
CA GLY A 246 19.68 16.14 -8.43
C GLY A 246 19.28 14.71 -8.80
N ASP A 247 19.41 13.79 -7.88
CA ASP A 247 19.04 12.37 -8.02
C ASP A 247 17.52 12.12 -8.22
N THR A 248 16.71 13.16 -8.24
CA THR A 248 15.29 13.10 -8.65
C THR A 248 15.13 13.10 -10.17
N VAL A 249 16.14 13.52 -10.92
CA VAL A 249 16.10 13.72 -12.38
C VAL A 249 17.28 13.07 -13.07
N THR A 250 18.48 13.12 -12.45
CA THR A 250 19.77 12.71 -13.05
C THR A 250 20.35 11.53 -12.29
N TYR A 251 20.72 10.48 -13.03
CA TYR A 251 21.24 9.24 -12.45
C TYR A 251 22.53 8.78 -13.14
N PHE A 252 23.39 8.10 -12.41
CA PHE A 252 24.58 7.36 -12.89
C PHE A 252 25.57 8.21 -13.68
N GLN A 253 25.77 9.46 -13.26
CA GLN A 253 26.75 10.32 -13.94
C GLN A 253 28.16 9.71 -13.93
N SER A 254 28.78 9.61 -15.10
CA SER A 254 30.10 9.03 -15.30
C SER A 254 30.82 9.64 -16.50
N GLY A 255 32.05 9.17 -16.77
CA GLY A 255 32.77 9.51 -18.00
C GLY A 255 32.36 8.68 -19.23
N ASN A 256 31.36 7.81 -19.11
CA ASN A 256 30.88 6.99 -20.20
C ASN A 256 29.88 7.75 -21.09
N ARG A 257 29.76 7.33 -22.33
CA ARG A 257 28.69 7.77 -23.26
C ARG A 257 27.61 6.71 -23.26
N TYR A 258 26.45 7.04 -22.71
CA TYR A 258 25.32 6.11 -22.65
C TYR A 258 24.55 6.12 -23.98
N ARG A 259 24.63 5.02 -24.72
CA ARG A 259 24.03 4.90 -26.05
C ARG A 259 22.57 4.47 -25.98
N ASP A 260 22.28 3.51 -25.13
CA ASP A 260 20.94 2.94 -25.00
C ASP A 260 20.72 2.35 -23.60
N LEU A 261 19.48 2.04 -23.26
CA LEU A 261 19.11 1.44 -22.00
C LEU A 261 17.96 0.44 -22.17
N ALA A 262 17.87 -0.49 -21.22
CA ALA A 262 16.74 -1.41 -21.11
C ALA A 262 16.52 -1.82 -19.66
N TYR A 263 15.30 -2.20 -19.32
CA TYR A 263 14.95 -2.70 -18.00
C TYR A 263 14.85 -4.22 -17.99
N GLY A 264 15.34 -4.82 -16.90
CA GLY A 264 15.11 -6.23 -16.63
C GLY A 264 13.64 -6.49 -16.28
N PRO A 265 13.14 -7.72 -16.54
CA PRO A 265 11.75 -8.09 -16.26
C PRO A 265 11.40 -8.05 -14.77
N ASN A 266 12.40 -8.07 -13.88
CA ASN A 266 12.22 -7.93 -12.43
C ASN A 266 11.96 -6.48 -11.99
N GLY A 267 12.02 -5.51 -12.88
CA GLY A 267 11.86 -4.09 -12.60
C GLY A 267 12.98 -3.44 -11.77
N LYS A 268 14.01 -4.21 -11.36
CA LYS A 268 15.12 -3.73 -10.53
C LYS A 268 16.38 -3.47 -11.34
N ASP A 269 16.59 -4.26 -12.38
CA ASP A 269 17.80 -4.21 -13.18
C ASP A 269 17.65 -3.20 -14.31
N ILE A 270 18.67 -2.37 -14.45
CA ILE A 270 18.81 -1.35 -15.50
C ILE A 270 20.09 -1.68 -16.25
N TYR A 271 19.97 -1.93 -17.53
CA TYR A 271 21.09 -2.20 -18.42
C TYR A 271 21.39 -0.97 -19.23
N LEU A 272 22.64 -0.53 -19.21
CA LEU A 272 23.13 0.62 -19.99
C LEU A 272 24.16 0.16 -21.00
N VAL A 273 23.95 0.48 -22.26
CA VAL A 273 24.89 0.23 -23.34
C VAL A 273 25.80 1.42 -23.51
N MET A 274 27.10 1.20 -23.45
CA MET A 274 28.11 2.22 -23.59
C MET A 274 28.55 2.37 -25.04
N ASP A 275 28.77 3.62 -25.45
CA ASP A 275 29.45 3.89 -26.73
C ASP A 275 30.91 3.47 -26.65
N ASN A 276 31.43 2.95 -27.76
CA ASN A 276 32.84 2.61 -27.86
C ASN A 276 33.73 3.85 -28.11
N SER A 277 33.14 4.97 -28.46
CA SER A 277 33.88 6.21 -28.67
C SER A 277 34.05 7.01 -27.38
N SER A 278 35.14 7.76 -27.29
CA SER A 278 35.30 8.79 -26.26
C SER A 278 34.22 9.86 -26.40
N ALA A 279 33.91 10.59 -25.33
CA ALA A 279 32.93 11.68 -25.29
C ALA A 279 33.22 12.86 -26.27
N THR A 280 34.06 12.69 -27.28
CA THR A 280 34.57 13.70 -28.16
C THR A 280 33.79 13.89 -29.45
N SER A 281 32.77 13.10 -29.71
CA SER A 281 31.98 13.26 -30.95
C SER A 281 30.80 14.21 -30.74
N GLY A 282 31.09 15.48 -30.56
CA GLY A 282 30.09 16.55 -30.52
C GLY A 282 30.69 17.82 -31.11
N PRO A 283 29.89 18.84 -31.45
CA PRO A 283 30.42 20.11 -31.84
C PRO A 283 31.24 20.72 -30.70
N GLY A 284 32.52 20.93 -30.92
CA GLY A 284 33.42 21.50 -29.92
C GLY A 284 34.70 20.71 -29.70
N VAL A 285 35.68 21.34 -29.08
CA VAL A 285 36.99 20.73 -28.75
C VAL A 285 36.76 19.61 -27.76
N GLY A 286 37.25 18.41 -28.10
CA GLY A 286 36.93 17.18 -27.45
C GLY A 286 37.08 17.16 -25.93
N ASN A 287 36.17 16.46 -25.29
CA ASN A 287 36.32 16.04 -23.92
C ASN A 287 37.32 14.84 -23.91
N PRO A 288 38.51 15.01 -23.29
CA PRO A 288 39.54 13.96 -23.33
C PRO A 288 39.25 12.77 -22.42
N THR A 289 38.10 12.72 -21.80
CA THR A 289 37.77 11.62 -20.85
C THR A 289 37.54 10.33 -21.61
N VAL A 290 38.46 9.39 -21.46
CA VAL A 290 38.28 8.03 -21.97
C VAL A 290 37.15 7.37 -21.18
N PRO A 291 36.12 6.76 -21.83
CA PRO A 291 35.10 6.02 -21.11
C PRO A 291 35.71 4.96 -20.20
N ALA A 292 35.19 4.80 -19.01
CA ALA A 292 35.66 3.78 -18.08
C ALA A 292 35.45 2.35 -18.61
N CYS A 293 34.46 2.17 -19.48
CA CYS A 293 34.12 0.89 -20.10
C CYS A 293 33.59 1.08 -21.54
N PRO A 294 34.46 1.34 -22.54
CA PRO A 294 34.03 1.51 -23.92
C PRO A 294 33.37 0.25 -24.50
N GLY A 295 32.20 0.40 -25.12
CA GLY A 295 31.49 -0.70 -25.78
C GLY A 295 30.91 -1.77 -24.86
N CYS A 296 30.89 -1.58 -23.55
CA CYS A 296 30.32 -2.54 -22.63
C CYS A 296 28.83 -2.33 -22.36
N VAL A 297 28.22 -3.33 -21.75
CA VAL A 297 26.90 -3.25 -21.13
C VAL A 297 27.08 -3.30 -19.62
N ILE A 298 26.65 -2.27 -18.92
CA ILE A 298 26.67 -2.20 -17.47
C ILE A 298 25.27 -2.49 -16.93
N LYS A 299 25.20 -3.34 -15.91
CA LYS A 299 23.97 -3.60 -15.17
C LYS A 299 24.01 -2.88 -13.82
N TYR A 300 23.03 -2.06 -13.56
CA TYR A 300 22.72 -1.52 -12.24
C TYR A 300 21.51 -2.24 -11.68
N THR A 301 21.56 -2.62 -10.40
CA THR A 301 20.43 -3.25 -9.72
C THR A 301 19.96 -2.35 -8.58
N PHE A 302 18.69 -1.99 -8.59
CA PHE A 302 18.09 -1.27 -7.48
C PHE A 302 17.98 -2.17 -6.25
N LEU A 303 18.65 -1.81 -5.17
CA LEU A 303 18.67 -2.58 -3.91
C LEU A 303 17.87 -1.92 -2.79
N GLY A 304 17.70 -0.60 -2.86
CA GLY A 304 17.10 0.21 -1.81
C GLY A 304 17.82 1.56 -1.71
N TYR A 305 17.49 2.32 -0.67
CA TYR A 305 18.03 3.65 -0.44
C TYR A 305 19.08 3.65 0.67
N VAL A 306 20.15 4.40 0.45
CA VAL A 306 21.16 4.64 1.49
C VAL A 306 20.61 5.65 2.49
N LYS A 307 21.04 5.52 3.74
CA LYS A 307 20.83 6.53 4.76
C LYS A 307 21.59 7.82 4.40
N ASP A 308 20.88 8.93 4.33
CA ASP A 308 21.46 10.26 4.24
C ASP A 308 21.84 10.73 5.66
N GLY A 309 23.13 10.96 5.93
CA GLY A 309 23.70 11.13 7.26
C GLY A 309 23.30 12.37 8.04
N SER A 310 22.41 13.23 7.54
CA SER A 310 22.16 14.56 8.09
C SER A 310 20.80 14.75 8.77
N SER A 311 19.87 13.80 8.62
CA SER A 311 18.53 13.91 9.21
C SER A 311 18.17 12.67 10.04
N PRO A 312 17.54 12.83 11.20
CA PRO A 312 17.11 11.69 12.03
C PRO A 312 16.07 10.81 11.33
N ILE A 313 15.34 11.33 10.35
CA ILE A 313 14.58 10.55 9.39
C ILE A 313 15.06 10.92 8.01
N GLU A 314 15.86 10.06 7.51
CA GLU A 314 16.38 10.19 6.18
C GLU A 314 15.36 9.69 5.20
N VAL A 315 14.61 10.62 4.76
CA VAL A 315 13.88 10.46 3.55
C VAL A 315 14.87 10.81 2.48
N SER A 316 15.51 9.79 1.94
CA SER A 316 16.21 9.92 0.69
C SER A 316 15.29 10.65 -0.30
N THR A 317 15.88 11.22 -1.28
CA THR A 317 15.33 11.87 -2.46
C THR A 317 14.26 11.03 -3.22
N ILE A 318 13.55 10.16 -2.52
CA ILE A 318 12.45 9.38 -3.07
C ILE A 318 11.41 10.33 -3.62
N PRO A 319 10.99 10.16 -4.87
CA PRO A 319 9.89 10.94 -5.42
C PRO A 319 8.65 10.81 -4.55
N LYS A 320 8.18 11.92 -4.13
CA LYS A 320 7.23 12.20 -3.07
C LYS A 320 5.78 11.87 -3.45
N SER A 321 5.51 10.70 -3.95
CA SER A 321 4.14 10.29 -4.18
C SER A 321 3.87 9.04 -3.40
N ILE A 322 3.48 9.24 -2.15
CA ILE A 322 2.90 8.19 -1.35
C ILE A 322 1.44 8.13 -1.73
N ASP A 323 1.06 7.11 -2.42
CA ASP A 323 -0.34 6.80 -2.57
C ASP A 323 -0.65 5.48 -1.87
N VAL A 324 -1.16 5.59 -0.68
CA VAL A 324 -1.73 4.45 0.05
C VAL A 324 -3.11 4.07 -0.50
N THR A 325 -3.50 4.68 -1.60
CA THR A 325 -4.85 4.56 -2.16
C THR A 325 -4.91 3.66 -3.39
N THR A 326 -3.81 3.01 -3.75
CA THR A 326 -3.77 2.15 -4.92
C THR A 326 -4.41 0.81 -4.69
N GLY A 327 -5.41 0.55 -5.46
CA GLY A 327 -6.21 -0.65 -5.45
C GLY A 327 -7.67 -0.39 -5.05
N PRO A 328 -8.55 -1.39 -5.24
CA PRO A 328 -9.94 -1.27 -4.83
C PRO A 328 -10.06 -1.03 -3.33
N VAL A 329 -10.97 -0.14 -2.94
CA VAL A 329 -11.36 0.05 -1.54
C VAL A 329 -12.09 -1.19 -1.01
N ASN A 330 -12.06 -1.38 0.31
CA ASN A 330 -12.69 -2.51 1.01
C ASN A 330 -12.14 -3.90 0.63
N THR A 331 -10.96 -3.97 0.03
CA THR A 331 -10.28 -5.23 -0.27
C THR A 331 -8.84 -5.18 0.21
N CYS A 332 -8.26 -6.35 0.48
CA CYS A 332 -6.83 -6.47 0.71
C CYS A 332 -6.10 -6.53 -0.62
N ASN A 333 -5.28 -5.53 -0.86
CA ASN A 333 -4.48 -5.42 -2.06
C ASN A 333 -3.05 -5.92 -1.78
N THR A 334 -2.49 -6.68 -2.71
CA THR A 334 -1.12 -7.17 -2.57
C THR A 334 -0.14 -6.10 -3.04
N ALA A 335 0.84 -5.78 -2.21
CA ALA A 335 1.98 -4.95 -2.58
C ALA A 335 3.04 -5.79 -3.33
N ASN A 336 4.02 -5.11 -3.92
CA ASN A 336 5.15 -5.80 -4.54
C ASN A 336 5.94 -6.61 -3.51
N THR A 337 6.27 -7.84 -3.87
CA THR A 337 7.14 -8.70 -3.05
C THR A 337 8.59 -8.23 -3.17
N VAL A 338 9.27 -8.13 -2.03
CA VAL A 338 10.70 -7.76 -1.99
C VAL A 338 11.52 -8.86 -1.31
N THR A 339 12.80 -8.94 -1.63
CA THR A 339 13.75 -9.81 -0.92
C THR A 339 14.70 -8.94 -0.13
N ILE A 340 14.86 -9.24 1.15
CA ILE A 340 15.80 -8.55 2.05
C ILE A 340 16.80 -9.57 2.58
N ASP A 341 18.02 -9.47 2.10
CA ASP A 341 19.13 -10.38 2.40
C ASP A 341 20.44 -9.60 2.67
N ALA A 342 21.55 -10.27 2.69
CA ALA A 342 22.86 -9.67 2.98
C ALA A 342 23.26 -8.53 2.02
N THR A 343 22.66 -8.44 0.83
CA THR A 343 22.98 -7.40 -0.17
C THR A 343 22.32 -6.06 0.14
N ASN A 344 21.19 -6.06 0.87
CA ASN A 344 20.38 -4.86 1.09
C ASN A 344 19.83 -4.70 2.52
N ASN A 345 20.16 -5.58 3.45
CA ASN A 345 19.60 -5.58 4.81
C ASN A 345 20.00 -4.37 5.68
N ASN A 346 20.91 -3.52 5.21
CA ASN A 346 21.28 -2.25 5.83
C ASN A 346 20.79 -1.03 5.01
N LEU A 347 20.06 -1.27 3.94
CA LEU A 347 19.42 -0.23 3.14
C LEU A 347 17.96 -0.10 3.52
N TRP A 348 17.33 1.04 3.19
CA TRP A 348 15.89 1.18 3.21
C TRP A 348 15.31 0.52 1.96
N VAL A 349 14.66 -0.63 2.14
CA VAL A 349 14.03 -1.39 1.05
C VAL A 349 12.57 -1.00 0.96
N PRO A 350 12.14 -0.37 -0.13
CA PRO A 350 10.76 0.08 -0.28
C PRO A 350 9.81 -1.07 -0.64
N ILE A 351 8.63 -1.03 -0.05
CA ILE A 351 7.46 -1.83 -0.43
C ILE A 351 6.52 -0.91 -1.19
N THR A 352 6.25 -1.23 -2.44
CA THR A 352 5.45 -0.40 -3.35
C THR A 352 4.13 -1.05 -3.69
N GLY A 353 3.10 -0.23 -3.91
CA GLY A 353 1.81 -0.66 -4.44
C GLY A 353 1.82 -0.87 -5.96
N SER A 354 0.69 -1.22 -6.52
CA SER A 354 0.51 -1.48 -7.96
C SER A 354 0.70 -0.23 -8.84
N ASP A 355 0.69 0.95 -8.26
CA ASP A 355 0.99 2.22 -8.94
C ASP A 355 2.48 2.61 -8.87
N GLY A 356 3.28 1.86 -8.11
CA GLY A 356 4.70 2.14 -7.89
C GLY A 356 4.97 3.17 -6.79
N ASN A 357 3.96 3.56 -6.01
CA ASN A 357 4.14 4.45 -4.87
C ASN A 357 4.51 3.66 -3.61
N ILE A 358 5.20 4.30 -2.68
CA ILE A 358 5.68 3.65 -1.46
C ILE A 358 4.54 3.49 -0.46
N LEU A 359 4.39 2.29 0.08
CA LEU A 359 3.47 1.98 1.18
C LEU A 359 4.21 1.86 2.52
N ALA A 360 5.39 1.29 2.49
CA ALA A 360 6.29 1.13 3.62
C ALA A 360 7.73 1.00 3.15
N GLU A 361 8.67 1.18 4.08
CA GLU A 361 10.08 0.86 3.87
C GLU A 361 10.61 0.08 5.08
N ILE A 362 11.53 -0.81 4.84
CA ILE A 362 12.16 -1.62 5.87
C ILE A 362 13.68 -1.45 5.80
N ASN A 363 14.30 -1.07 6.91
CA ASN A 363 15.71 -1.27 7.13
C ASN A 363 15.88 -2.41 8.12
N ALA A 364 16.34 -3.54 7.63
CA ALA A 364 16.39 -4.77 8.40
C ALA A 364 17.54 -4.81 9.43
N ASN A 365 18.38 -3.76 9.49
CA ASN A 365 19.44 -3.63 10.49
C ASN A 365 20.31 -4.91 10.61
N GLY A 366 20.76 -5.42 9.45
CA GLY A 366 21.57 -6.62 9.34
C GLY A 366 20.80 -7.96 9.36
N ASN A 367 19.49 -7.98 9.66
CA ASN A 367 18.70 -9.21 9.62
C ASN A 367 18.49 -9.69 8.17
N ASN A 368 18.48 -11.00 7.98
CA ASN A 368 18.04 -11.63 6.74
C ASN A 368 16.56 -12.01 6.86
N LEU A 369 15.69 -11.18 6.31
CA LEU A 369 14.25 -11.39 6.35
C LEU A 369 13.76 -12.34 5.26
N GLY A 370 14.58 -12.61 4.24
CA GLY A 370 14.20 -13.40 3.07
C GLY A 370 13.16 -12.70 2.22
N THR A 371 12.22 -13.46 1.68
CA THR A 371 11.09 -12.91 0.92
C THR A 371 10.11 -12.22 1.87
N VAL A 372 9.80 -10.96 1.58
CA VAL A 372 8.82 -10.16 2.34
C VAL A 372 7.62 -9.91 1.45
N THR A 373 6.48 -10.41 1.86
CA THR A 373 5.17 -10.14 1.24
C THR A 373 4.41 -9.14 2.08
N SER A 374 3.58 -8.34 1.43
CA SER A 374 2.77 -7.35 2.13
C SER A 374 1.40 -7.22 1.49
N SER A 375 0.40 -6.96 2.32
CA SER A 375 -0.95 -6.64 1.90
C SER A 375 -1.41 -5.39 2.59
N PHE A 376 -2.16 -4.56 1.89
CA PHE A 376 -2.70 -3.34 2.46
C PHE A 376 -4.20 -3.24 2.21
N TYR A 377 -4.89 -2.69 3.18
CA TYR A 377 -6.31 -2.46 3.14
C TYR A 377 -6.59 -0.97 3.35
N LYS A 378 -7.50 -0.45 2.59
CA LYS A 378 -8.04 0.89 2.72
C LYS A 378 -9.53 0.85 2.53
N ASN A 379 -10.24 1.60 3.37
CA ASN A 379 -11.64 1.91 3.19
C ASN A 379 -11.82 3.43 2.98
N SER A 380 -12.76 3.81 2.17
CA SER A 380 -13.24 5.19 2.04
C SER A 380 -14.30 5.54 3.09
N GLY A 381 -14.62 4.62 3.99
CA GLY A 381 -15.62 4.78 5.02
C GLY A 381 -15.18 5.61 6.21
N ALA A 382 -16.09 5.74 7.18
CA ALA A 382 -15.86 6.44 8.42
C ALA A 382 -14.72 5.80 9.25
N ILE A 383 -14.07 6.62 10.07
CA ILE A 383 -13.10 6.17 11.07
C ILE A 383 -13.73 5.06 11.93
N ARG A 384 -12.98 3.98 12.13
CA ARG A 384 -13.39 2.87 12.97
C ARG A 384 -13.23 3.20 14.45
N VAL A 385 -14.04 2.55 15.28
CA VAL A 385 -13.99 2.68 16.73
C VAL A 385 -13.86 1.31 17.37
N ARG A 386 -12.93 1.16 18.31
CA ARG A 386 -12.79 -0.05 19.12
C ARG A 386 -12.32 0.31 20.54
N GLY A 387 -13.04 -0.15 21.56
CA GLY A 387 -12.71 0.17 22.94
C GLY A 387 -12.68 1.68 23.24
N GLY A 388 -13.54 2.48 22.59
CA GLY A 388 -13.52 3.93 22.70
C GLY A 388 -12.44 4.65 21.87
N VAL A 389 -11.44 3.94 21.35
CA VAL A 389 -10.37 4.51 20.54
C VAL A 389 -10.78 4.56 19.07
N ARG A 390 -10.55 5.72 18.46
CA ARG A 390 -10.74 5.95 17.04
C ARG A 390 -9.47 5.64 16.28
N TYR A 391 -9.58 4.93 15.16
CA TYR A 391 -8.46 4.55 14.32
C TYR A 391 -8.84 4.56 12.84
N LEU A 392 -7.84 4.74 11.98
CA LEU A 392 -8.05 4.76 10.52
C LEU A 392 -8.59 3.41 10.04
N ASP A 393 -9.56 3.47 9.14
CA ASP A 393 -10.09 2.28 8.46
C ASP A 393 -9.13 1.82 7.35
N ARG A 394 -7.92 1.58 7.76
CA ARG A 394 -6.85 1.06 6.92
C ARG A 394 -5.85 0.27 7.76
N ASN A 395 -5.20 -0.69 7.14
CA ASN A 395 -4.07 -1.39 7.74
C ASN A 395 -3.08 -1.88 6.67
N ILE A 396 -1.89 -2.20 7.12
CA ILE A 396 -0.88 -2.88 6.31
C ILE A 396 -0.37 -4.10 7.08
N THR A 397 -0.42 -5.26 6.43
CA THR A 397 0.13 -6.52 6.94
C THR A 397 1.45 -6.79 6.23
N ILE A 398 2.52 -6.96 6.98
CA ILE A 398 3.86 -7.29 6.44
C ILE A 398 4.28 -8.64 6.98
N THR A 399 4.59 -9.56 6.09
CA THR A 399 4.94 -10.94 6.41
C THR A 399 6.30 -11.30 5.78
N PRO A 400 7.39 -11.27 6.57
CA PRO A 400 8.68 -11.75 6.12
C PRO A 400 8.74 -13.28 6.16
N GLN A 401 9.58 -13.88 5.35
CA GLN A 401 9.89 -15.31 5.40
C GLN A 401 10.53 -15.67 6.75
N ASN A 402 11.41 -14.82 7.26
CA ASN A 402 12.04 -14.97 8.57
C ASN A 402 11.71 -13.72 9.42
N GLN A 403 11.20 -13.94 10.63
CA GLN A 403 11.05 -12.84 11.59
C GLN A 403 12.45 -12.34 12.02
N PRO A 404 12.60 -11.04 12.30
CA PRO A 404 13.88 -10.51 12.72
C PRO A 404 14.32 -11.06 14.08
N SER A 405 15.63 -11.29 14.26
CA SER A 405 16.24 -11.70 15.52
C SER A 405 16.62 -10.50 16.41
N THR A 406 16.79 -9.35 15.80
CA THR A 406 17.07 -8.05 16.44
C THR A 406 16.12 -7.00 15.90
N PRO A 407 15.85 -5.91 16.64
CA PRO A 407 14.92 -4.88 16.17
C PRO A 407 15.29 -4.30 14.81
N VAL A 408 14.29 -4.10 13.99
CA VAL A 408 14.36 -3.51 12.65
C VAL A 408 13.60 -2.19 12.62
N LYS A 409 13.98 -1.32 11.69
CA LYS A 409 13.29 -0.04 11.46
C LYS A 409 12.27 -0.19 10.33
N VAL A 410 11.09 0.35 10.55
CA VAL A 410 10.02 0.38 9.56
C VAL A 410 9.50 1.81 9.43
N ARG A 411 9.35 2.27 8.21
CA ARG A 411 8.64 3.51 7.86
C ARG A 411 7.31 3.13 7.25
N LEU A 412 6.24 3.68 7.82
CA LEU A 412 4.88 3.53 7.34
C LEU A 412 4.39 4.88 6.83
N TYR A 413 3.78 4.87 5.67
CA TYR A 413 3.38 6.07 4.97
C TYR A 413 1.88 6.32 5.13
N LEU A 414 1.51 7.57 5.33
CA LEU A 414 0.16 8.03 5.53
C LEU A 414 -0.09 9.28 4.69
N SER A 415 -1.20 9.33 3.96
CA SER A 415 -1.56 10.54 3.23
C SER A 415 -2.06 11.64 4.17
N LYS A 416 -1.90 12.89 3.76
CA LYS A 416 -2.46 14.02 4.52
C LYS A 416 -3.98 13.91 4.66
N THR A 417 -4.68 13.47 3.63
CA THR A 417 -6.14 13.29 3.65
C THR A 417 -6.58 12.26 4.71
N GLU A 418 -5.82 11.17 4.88
CA GLU A 418 -6.11 10.18 5.92
C GLU A 418 -5.85 10.74 7.33
N PHE A 419 -4.76 11.49 7.50
CA PHE A 419 -4.48 12.18 8.76
C PHE A 419 -5.58 13.19 9.09
N ASP A 420 -5.95 14.05 8.14
CA ASP A 420 -6.98 15.07 8.31
C ASP A 420 -8.34 14.46 8.70
N ALA A 421 -8.63 13.24 8.24
CA ALA A 421 -9.85 12.55 8.65
C ALA A 421 -9.86 12.17 10.14
N LEU A 422 -8.71 11.79 10.70
CA LEU A 422 -8.57 11.55 12.15
C LEU A 422 -8.57 12.87 12.95
N ASP A 423 -7.86 13.88 12.48
CA ASP A 423 -7.80 15.20 13.11
C ASP A 423 -9.18 15.86 13.18
N ALA A 424 -9.99 15.70 12.16
CA ALA A 424 -11.36 16.22 12.10
C ALA A 424 -12.34 15.52 13.06
N ASP A 425 -12.04 14.30 13.56
CA ASP A 425 -12.89 13.62 14.53
C ASP A 425 -12.56 14.10 15.97
N PRO A 426 -13.46 14.85 16.63
CA PRO A 426 -13.17 15.43 17.94
C PRO A 426 -12.93 14.41 19.06
N LEU A 427 -13.24 13.16 18.81
CA LEU A 427 -13.03 12.06 19.75
C LEU A 427 -11.79 11.21 19.43
N SER A 428 -11.02 11.57 18.40
CA SER A 428 -9.80 10.86 18.00
C SER A 428 -8.64 11.07 18.97
N ALA A 429 -8.65 12.16 19.74
CA ALA A 429 -7.55 12.67 20.55
C ALA A 429 -6.28 12.98 19.72
N ILE A 430 -6.45 13.31 18.44
CA ILE A 430 -5.39 13.71 17.51
C ILE A 430 -5.61 15.16 17.13
N THR A 431 -4.61 15.99 17.36
CA THR A 431 -4.58 17.43 17.02
C THR A 431 -3.32 17.77 16.23
N SER A 432 -2.38 16.86 16.18
CA SER A 432 -1.12 16.99 15.45
C SER A 432 -0.60 15.62 15.04
N ILE A 433 0.32 15.58 14.07
CA ILE A 433 0.98 14.34 13.69
C ILE A 433 1.74 13.67 14.85
N ASN A 434 2.13 14.44 15.85
CA ASN A 434 2.84 13.94 17.04
C ASN A 434 1.96 13.07 17.93
N ASP A 435 0.65 13.25 17.86
CA ASP A 435 -0.32 12.45 18.62
C ASP A 435 -0.52 11.09 18.00
N LEU A 436 -0.23 10.96 16.68
CA LEU A 436 -0.43 9.73 15.95
C LEU A 436 0.58 8.66 16.35
N LYS A 437 0.08 7.47 16.66
CA LYS A 437 0.85 6.29 17.02
C LYS A 437 0.59 5.17 16.01
N VAL A 438 1.50 4.22 15.96
CA VAL A 438 1.33 2.99 15.20
C VAL A 438 0.92 1.88 16.15
N LEU A 439 -0.15 1.20 15.82
CA LEU A 439 -0.62 0.04 16.56
C LEU A 439 -0.28 -1.22 15.78
N LYS A 440 0.07 -2.30 16.49
CA LYS A 440 0.38 -3.60 15.89
C LYS A 440 -0.36 -4.72 16.60
N ASN A 441 -0.95 -5.63 15.84
CA ASN A 441 -1.50 -6.90 16.32
C ASN A 441 -1.43 -7.98 15.24
N ASN A 442 -2.01 -9.16 15.48
CA ASN A 442 -2.00 -10.29 14.56
C ASN A 442 -3.31 -10.46 13.77
N ASP A 443 -4.17 -9.45 13.76
CA ASP A 443 -5.40 -9.50 12.96
C ASP A 443 -5.06 -9.50 11.47
N PRO A 444 -5.83 -10.20 10.62
CA PRO A 444 -5.52 -10.27 9.20
C PRO A 444 -5.77 -8.93 8.50
N CYS A 445 -5.17 -8.78 7.31
CA CYS A 445 -5.41 -7.63 6.44
C CYS A 445 -6.93 -7.41 6.24
N GLY A 446 -7.35 -6.16 6.33
CA GLY A 446 -8.75 -5.73 6.16
C GLY A 446 -9.64 -5.92 7.40
N ALA A 447 -9.19 -6.66 8.40
CA ALA A 447 -9.95 -6.83 9.61
C ALA A 447 -10.08 -5.52 10.39
N ALA A 448 -11.23 -5.32 11.02
CA ALA A 448 -11.33 -4.43 12.16
C ALA A 448 -10.52 -5.01 13.32
N ILE A 449 -9.96 -4.15 14.16
CA ILE A 449 -9.16 -4.59 15.29
C ILE A 449 -10.01 -5.50 16.19
N ALA A 450 -9.64 -6.75 16.23
CA ALA A 450 -10.30 -7.81 17.03
C ALA A 450 -9.42 -8.30 18.18
N SER A 451 -8.10 -8.06 18.12
CA SER A 451 -7.12 -8.41 19.14
C SER A 451 -6.53 -7.16 19.79
N SER A 452 -6.05 -7.29 21.04
CA SER A 452 -5.32 -6.20 21.70
C SER A 452 -4.12 -5.79 20.89
N THR A 453 -3.78 -4.50 20.93
CA THR A 453 -2.70 -3.93 20.13
C THR A 453 -1.48 -3.60 20.98
N THR A 454 -0.31 -3.64 20.35
CA THR A 454 0.93 -3.06 20.91
C THR A 454 1.12 -1.69 20.28
N LEU A 455 1.39 -0.68 21.12
CA LEU A 455 1.59 0.70 20.70
C LEU A 455 3.05 0.98 20.43
N PHE A 456 3.31 1.66 19.30
CA PHE A 456 4.62 2.22 18.95
C PHE A 456 4.49 3.73 18.77
N THR A 457 5.34 4.47 19.48
CA THR A 457 5.49 5.91 19.24
C THR A 457 6.53 6.07 18.14
N PRO A 458 6.22 6.80 17.05
CA PRO A 458 7.21 7.09 16.02
C PRO A 458 8.45 7.79 16.61
N GLU A 459 9.63 7.41 16.13
CA GLU A 459 10.92 7.91 16.67
C GLU A 459 11.10 9.40 16.45
N ASN A 460 10.51 9.95 15.44
CA ASN A 460 10.61 11.36 15.15
C ASN A 460 9.26 11.90 14.68
N THR A 461 8.69 12.73 15.53
CA THR A 461 7.39 13.35 15.31
C THR A 461 7.46 14.64 14.49
N THR A 462 8.65 15.07 14.07
CA THR A 462 8.83 16.24 13.20
C THR A 462 8.73 15.90 11.71
N LEU A 463 8.22 14.71 11.37
CA LEU A 463 7.89 14.35 10.01
C LEU A 463 6.78 15.22 9.50
N SER A 464 7.18 16.30 8.89
CA SER A 464 6.26 17.16 8.18
C SER A 464 6.05 16.61 6.77
N ASP A 465 4.92 16.94 6.19
CA ASP A 465 4.63 16.86 4.77
C ASP A 465 5.73 17.48 3.88
N LEU A 466 6.64 18.29 4.45
CA LEU A 466 7.77 18.90 3.73
C LEU A 466 8.73 17.87 3.12
N GLN A 467 8.83 16.68 3.71
CA GLN A 467 9.70 15.63 3.18
C GLN A 467 9.05 14.82 2.06
N HIS A 468 7.71 14.82 2.00
CA HIS A 468 6.92 14.11 0.98
C HIS A 468 6.02 15.03 0.17
N GLY A 469 6.31 16.34 0.16
CA GLY A 469 5.42 17.36 -0.38
C GLY A 469 4.19 17.52 0.52
N ALA A 470 3.21 18.31 0.09
CA ALA A 470 1.99 18.56 0.85
C ALA A 470 1.06 17.33 1.02
N ASN A 471 1.50 16.13 0.68
CA ASN A 471 0.62 15.00 0.41
C ASN A 471 0.66 13.88 1.45
N GLY A 472 1.59 13.89 2.44
CA GLY A 472 1.63 12.79 3.39
C GLY A 472 2.68 12.90 4.50
N TYR A 473 2.68 11.88 5.35
CA TYR A 473 3.54 11.73 6.52
C TYR A 473 4.25 10.38 6.51
N VAL A 474 5.41 10.32 7.17
CA VAL A 474 6.17 9.10 7.41
C VAL A 474 6.25 8.84 8.90
N LEU A 475 5.89 7.64 9.32
CA LEU A 475 5.95 7.19 10.71
C LEU A 475 7.03 6.12 10.82
N GLN A 476 8.20 6.47 11.37
CA GLN A 476 9.30 5.54 11.59
C GLN A 476 9.20 4.93 12.99
N ILE A 477 9.21 3.61 13.05
CA ILE A 477 9.15 2.83 14.29
C ILE A 477 10.23 1.75 14.32
N ASN A 478 10.59 1.32 15.52
CA ASN A 478 11.42 0.13 15.75
C ASN A 478 10.53 -1.03 16.19
N ILE A 479 10.66 -2.17 15.52
CA ILE A 479 9.87 -3.37 15.83
C ILE A 479 10.77 -4.60 15.96
N SER A 480 10.37 -5.54 16.81
CA SER A 480 11.03 -6.84 16.97
C SER A 480 10.32 -7.98 16.21
N SER A 481 9.14 -7.72 15.64
CA SER A 481 8.42 -8.68 14.80
C SER A 481 7.44 -7.97 13.88
N PHE A 482 7.17 -8.58 12.73
CA PHE A 482 6.19 -8.09 11.76
C PHE A 482 4.82 -8.75 11.99
N SER A 483 3.76 -8.00 11.66
CA SER A 483 2.38 -8.44 11.58
C SER A 483 1.51 -7.34 10.92
N THR A 484 0.35 -7.00 11.46
CA THR A 484 -0.56 -5.98 10.92
C THR A 484 -0.45 -4.67 11.70
N PHE A 485 -0.35 -3.56 10.99
CA PHE A 485 -0.17 -2.21 11.52
C PHE A 485 -1.40 -1.34 11.27
N TYR A 486 -1.79 -0.56 12.28
CA TYR A 486 -2.91 0.38 12.28
C TYR A 486 -2.47 1.74 12.82
N PHE A 487 -3.32 2.76 12.75
CA PHE A 487 -2.99 4.14 13.10
C PHE A 487 -4.07 4.74 14.00
N ALA A 488 -3.69 5.20 15.20
CA ALA A 488 -4.56 5.81 16.20
C ALA A 488 -3.75 6.68 17.16
N ALA A 489 -4.41 7.41 18.07
CA ALA A 489 -3.73 8.19 19.12
C ALA A 489 -3.27 7.33 20.31
N SER A 490 -3.95 6.24 20.62
CA SER A 490 -3.71 5.43 21.82
C SER A 490 -3.85 3.93 21.55
N ASN A 491 -3.35 3.15 22.48
CA ASN A 491 -3.46 1.69 22.41
C ASN A 491 -4.93 1.24 22.51
N ILE A 492 -5.29 0.21 21.76
CA ILE A 492 -6.59 -0.44 21.84
C ILE A 492 -6.42 -1.68 22.72
N THR A 493 -7.02 -1.60 23.89
CA THR A 493 -7.10 -2.73 24.78
C THR A 493 -8.45 -3.40 24.59
N LEU A 494 -8.43 -4.68 24.31
CA LEU A 494 -9.68 -5.43 24.31
C LEU A 494 -10.08 -5.78 25.73
N PRO A 495 -11.39 -5.92 26.01
CA PRO A 495 -11.84 -6.56 27.22
C PRO A 495 -11.15 -7.92 27.38
N LEU A 496 -10.89 -8.30 28.60
CA LEU A 496 -10.25 -9.56 28.96
C LEU A 496 -10.76 -10.76 28.15
N ASP A 497 -9.88 -11.68 27.86
CA ASP A 497 -10.22 -12.97 27.27
C ASP A 497 -10.56 -13.97 28.37
N LEU A 498 -11.83 -14.38 28.47
CA LEU A 498 -12.24 -15.46 29.34
C LEU A 498 -11.92 -16.80 28.66
N ILE A 499 -10.89 -17.48 29.15
CA ILE A 499 -10.41 -18.74 28.55
C ILE A 499 -11.26 -19.94 29.02
N THR A 500 -11.57 -19.97 30.31
CA THR A 500 -12.42 -21.04 30.89
C THR A 500 -13.34 -20.47 31.93
N PHE A 501 -14.55 -21.04 32.04
CA PHE A 501 -15.44 -20.87 33.15
C PHE A 501 -16.09 -22.23 33.44
N THR A 502 -15.94 -22.74 34.65
CA THR A 502 -16.41 -24.06 35.06
C THR A 502 -17.06 -24.02 36.45
N GLY A 503 -18.02 -24.90 36.70
CA GLY A 503 -18.64 -25.09 37.98
C GLY A 503 -18.62 -26.57 38.36
N THR A 504 -18.25 -26.90 39.61
CA THR A 504 -18.16 -28.26 40.11
C THR A 504 -18.82 -28.39 41.48
N LEU A 505 -19.76 -29.30 41.62
CA LEU A 505 -20.36 -29.63 42.91
C LEU A 505 -19.32 -30.31 43.81
N GLN A 506 -19.18 -29.81 45.04
CA GLN A 506 -18.25 -30.35 46.04
C GLN A 506 -18.94 -31.36 46.97
N SER A 507 -18.14 -32.13 47.68
CA SER A 507 -18.61 -33.14 48.64
C SER A 507 -19.38 -32.53 49.81
N ASP A 508 -19.11 -31.29 50.18
CA ASP A 508 -19.83 -30.50 51.18
C ASP A 508 -21.14 -29.88 50.66
N LYS A 509 -21.51 -30.18 49.42
CA LYS A 509 -22.68 -29.67 48.70
C LYS A 509 -22.60 -28.20 48.27
N SER A 510 -21.46 -27.55 48.45
CA SER A 510 -21.18 -26.26 47.83
C SER A 510 -20.85 -26.40 46.33
N THR A 511 -20.93 -25.32 45.58
CA THR A 511 -20.46 -25.29 44.17
C THR A 511 -19.20 -24.44 44.05
N LEU A 512 -18.11 -25.08 43.63
CA LEU A 512 -16.88 -24.39 43.32
C LEU A 512 -16.92 -23.92 41.87
N LEU A 513 -16.87 -22.58 41.66
CA LEU A 513 -16.78 -21.93 40.38
C LEU A 513 -15.34 -21.50 40.14
N LYS A 514 -14.78 -21.85 39.00
CA LYS A 514 -13.42 -21.48 38.60
C LYS A 514 -13.44 -20.87 37.22
N TRP A 515 -12.63 -19.83 37.04
CA TRP A 515 -12.39 -19.26 35.70
C TRP A 515 -10.95 -18.84 35.55
N ARG A 516 -10.51 -18.84 34.31
CA ARG A 516 -9.20 -18.34 33.88
C ARG A 516 -9.40 -17.26 32.86
N THR A 517 -8.66 -16.20 33.04
CA THR A 517 -8.62 -15.07 32.13
C THR A 517 -7.21 -14.90 31.58
N GLU A 518 -7.13 -14.30 30.40
CA GLU A 518 -5.89 -13.79 29.81
C GLU A 518 -6.13 -12.34 29.37
N ASN A 519 -5.03 -11.57 29.24
CA ASN A 519 -5.05 -10.17 28.78
C ASN A 519 -5.98 -9.26 29.59
N GLU A 520 -5.97 -9.37 30.91
CA GLU A 520 -6.74 -8.47 31.77
C GLU A 520 -6.15 -7.06 31.75
N ILE A 521 -6.72 -6.20 30.95
CA ILE A 521 -6.36 -4.79 30.88
C ILE A 521 -7.63 -3.97 31.07
N ASN A 522 -7.60 -3.03 32.00
CA ASN A 522 -8.74 -2.18 32.34
C ASN A 522 -9.95 -2.93 32.96
N THR A 523 -9.77 -4.17 33.43
CA THR A 523 -10.82 -4.94 34.08
C THR A 523 -10.98 -4.47 35.53
N SER A 524 -12.23 -4.28 35.98
CA SER A 524 -12.55 -3.86 37.34
C SER A 524 -12.76 -5.07 38.23
N HIS A 525 -13.78 -5.86 37.95
CA HIS A 525 -14.18 -7.00 38.77
C HIS A 525 -15.10 -7.96 38.02
N PHE A 526 -15.27 -9.14 38.62
CA PHE A 526 -16.17 -10.19 38.14
C PHE A 526 -17.33 -10.31 39.13
N VAL A 527 -18.57 -10.27 38.65
CA VAL A 527 -19.75 -10.62 39.44
C VAL A 527 -20.20 -12.03 39.03
N VAL A 528 -20.22 -12.93 39.96
CA VAL A 528 -20.75 -14.27 39.73
C VAL A 528 -22.25 -14.25 39.98
N GLU A 529 -23.02 -14.69 39.00
CA GLU A 529 -24.46 -14.73 39.06
C GLU A 529 -24.96 -16.18 38.98
N ARG A 530 -25.99 -16.49 39.78
CA ARG A 530 -26.65 -17.80 39.81
C ARG A 530 -28.11 -17.68 39.40
N SER A 531 -28.62 -18.69 38.72
CA SER A 531 -30.03 -18.84 38.39
C SER A 531 -30.51 -20.28 38.67
N THR A 532 -31.78 -20.42 39.03
CA THR A 532 -32.46 -21.72 39.19
C THR A 532 -33.31 -22.10 37.99
N ASP A 533 -33.54 -21.18 37.06
CA ASP A 533 -34.41 -21.35 35.88
C ASP A 533 -33.71 -21.07 34.55
N GLY A 534 -32.45 -20.60 34.60
CA GLY A 534 -31.65 -20.23 33.43
C GLY A 534 -32.00 -18.87 32.83
N ASN A 535 -33.01 -18.17 33.36
CA ASN A 535 -33.47 -16.86 32.85
C ASN A 535 -33.24 -15.74 33.86
N ASN A 536 -33.59 -15.94 35.12
CA ASN A 536 -33.48 -14.95 36.18
C ASN A 536 -32.21 -15.20 36.99
N TYR A 537 -31.23 -14.27 36.88
CA TYR A 537 -29.92 -14.38 37.52
C TYR A 537 -29.81 -13.41 38.69
N THR A 538 -29.24 -13.90 39.80
CA THR A 538 -28.97 -13.14 41.03
C THR A 538 -27.46 -13.18 41.32
N ALA A 539 -26.88 -12.05 41.66
CA ALA A 539 -25.48 -11.97 42.06
C ALA A 539 -25.24 -12.71 43.38
N ILE A 540 -24.23 -13.57 43.42
CA ILE A 540 -23.84 -14.35 44.57
C ILE A 540 -22.47 -13.98 45.14
N GLY A 541 -21.68 -13.20 44.40
CA GLY A 541 -20.38 -12.74 44.86
C GLY A 541 -19.66 -11.89 43.82
N THR A 542 -18.69 -11.12 44.29
CA THR A 542 -17.85 -10.27 43.46
C THR A 542 -16.38 -10.57 43.74
N VAL A 543 -15.56 -10.63 42.70
CA VAL A 543 -14.11 -10.87 42.78
C VAL A 543 -13.40 -9.78 42.00
N SER A 544 -12.48 -9.08 42.66
CA SER A 544 -11.69 -8.02 41.99
C SER A 544 -10.72 -8.60 40.96
N ALA A 545 -10.53 -7.90 39.85
CA ALA A 545 -9.57 -8.29 38.83
C ALA A 545 -8.13 -7.91 39.24
N TYR A 546 -7.18 -8.77 38.94
CA TYR A 546 -5.73 -8.51 39.17
C TYR A 546 -5.08 -7.71 38.08
N ASN A 547 -5.71 -7.60 36.91
CA ASN A 547 -5.15 -6.97 35.71
C ASN A 547 -3.79 -7.57 35.30
N ALA A 548 -3.72 -8.88 35.27
CA ALA A 548 -2.53 -9.66 34.89
C ALA A 548 -2.64 -10.21 33.46
N SER A 549 -1.51 -10.58 32.88
CA SER A 549 -1.46 -11.21 31.55
C SER A 549 -2.18 -12.56 31.50
N ALA A 550 -2.23 -13.27 32.63
CA ALA A 550 -3.05 -14.47 32.83
C ALA A 550 -3.32 -14.65 34.31
N GLN A 551 -4.55 -14.99 34.68
CA GLN A 551 -4.95 -15.18 36.08
C GLN A 551 -6.02 -16.25 36.23
N ASN A 552 -5.96 -16.97 37.36
CA ASN A 552 -6.96 -17.92 37.77
C ASN A 552 -7.76 -17.35 38.95
N TYR A 553 -9.06 -17.55 38.91
CA TYR A 553 -10.01 -17.09 39.92
C TYR A 553 -10.89 -18.21 40.36
N SER A 554 -11.44 -18.06 41.56
CA SER A 554 -12.48 -18.96 42.07
C SER A 554 -13.45 -18.26 43.02
N LEU A 555 -14.65 -18.78 43.09
CA LEU A 555 -15.68 -18.43 44.07
C LEU A 555 -16.44 -19.68 44.47
N VAL A 556 -16.74 -19.83 45.77
CA VAL A 556 -17.53 -20.95 46.27
C VAL A 556 -18.93 -20.45 46.60
N ASP A 557 -19.92 -21.10 46.01
CA ASP A 557 -21.33 -20.90 46.36
C ASP A 557 -21.73 -21.92 47.45
N TYR A 558 -21.66 -21.47 48.69
CA TYR A 558 -22.05 -22.30 49.85
C TYR A 558 -23.56 -22.51 49.98
N ASP A 559 -24.35 -21.67 49.30
CA ASP A 559 -25.80 -21.71 49.35
C ASP A 559 -26.43 -22.56 48.22
N ALA A 560 -25.59 -23.17 47.38
CA ALA A 560 -26.04 -23.96 46.24
C ALA A 560 -27.05 -25.07 46.63
N ALA A 561 -26.77 -25.79 47.71
CA ALA A 561 -27.63 -26.88 48.19
C ALA A 561 -28.99 -26.42 48.71
N ASN A 562 -29.12 -25.19 49.15
CA ASN A 562 -30.34 -24.61 49.67
C ASN A 562 -31.30 -24.14 48.58
N GLN A 563 -30.86 -24.14 47.34
CA GLN A 563 -31.68 -23.75 46.19
C GLN A 563 -32.66 -24.88 45.88
N GLN A 564 -33.92 -24.55 45.77
CA GLN A 564 -34.99 -25.51 45.43
C GLN A 564 -34.95 -25.90 43.93
N SER A 565 -33.78 -26.25 43.43
CA SER A 565 -33.54 -26.64 42.04
C SER A 565 -32.53 -27.77 41.97
N LEU A 566 -32.73 -28.72 41.07
CA LEU A 566 -31.80 -29.81 40.81
C LEU A 566 -30.71 -29.41 39.79
N LEU A 567 -30.85 -28.27 39.16
CA LEU A 567 -29.91 -27.74 38.20
C LEU A 567 -29.72 -26.26 38.48
N LEU A 568 -28.51 -25.86 38.69
CA LEU A 568 -28.15 -24.46 38.84
C LEU A 568 -27.39 -23.98 37.61
N PHE A 569 -27.65 -22.76 37.20
CA PHE A 569 -27.02 -22.08 36.08
C PHE A 569 -26.16 -20.95 36.63
N TYR A 570 -24.92 -20.87 36.19
CA TYR A 570 -23.99 -19.80 36.59
C TYR A 570 -23.46 -19.10 35.39
N ARG A 571 -23.27 -17.79 35.53
CA ARG A 571 -22.54 -16.97 34.57
C ARG A 571 -21.69 -15.92 35.28
N LEU A 572 -20.66 -15.44 34.59
CA LEU A 572 -19.88 -14.30 35.01
C LEU A 572 -20.40 -13.04 34.31
N LYS A 573 -20.50 -11.95 35.05
CA LYS A 573 -20.64 -10.61 34.54
C LYS A 573 -19.33 -9.89 34.81
N MET A 574 -18.58 -9.60 33.76
CA MET A 574 -17.23 -9.10 33.80
C MET A 574 -17.28 -7.59 33.53
N TYR A 575 -16.84 -6.78 34.48
CA TYR A 575 -16.89 -5.33 34.41
C TYR A 575 -15.53 -4.72 34.10
N ASP A 576 -15.51 -3.76 33.18
CA ASP A 576 -14.38 -2.86 32.95
C ASP A 576 -14.44 -1.67 33.92
N ARG A 577 -13.33 -0.93 34.05
CA ARG A 577 -13.24 0.24 34.95
C ARG A 577 -14.12 1.42 34.54
N ASP A 578 -14.51 1.49 33.28
CA ASP A 578 -15.46 2.46 32.73
C ASP A 578 -16.93 2.11 32.96
N GLY A 579 -17.21 0.95 33.59
CA GLY A 579 -18.54 0.45 33.88
C GLY A 579 -19.18 -0.38 32.77
N ALA A 580 -18.52 -0.53 31.62
CA ALA A 580 -18.96 -1.48 30.60
C ALA A 580 -18.86 -2.92 31.12
N PHE A 581 -19.71 -3.81 30.62
CA PHE A 581 -19.65 -5.21 31.04
C PHE A 581 -19.97 -6.19 29.91
N LYS A 582 -19.49 -7.41 30.09
CA LYS A 582 -19.76 -8.58 29.21
C LYS A 582 -20.16 -9.79 30.04
N TYR A 583 -21.02 -10.64 29.50
CA TYR A 583 -21.33 -11.92 30.10
C TYR A 583 -20.48 -13.06 29.54
N SER A 584 -20.19 -14.07 30.41
CA SER A 584 -19.63 -15.34 29.97
C SER A 584 -20.70 -16.23 29.33
N ASN A 585 -20.27 -17.36 28.78
CA ASN A 585 -21.13 -18.49 28.58
C ASN A 585 -21.72 -18.94 29.94
N VAL A 586 -22.90 -19.58 29.89
CA VAL A 586 -23.55 -20.17 31.06
C VAL A 586 -22.97 -21.56 31.31
N VAL A 587 -22.60 -21.85 32.57
CA VAL A 587 -22.24 -23.20 33.02
C VAL A 587 -23.36 -23.75 33.92
N THR A 588 -23.59 -25.06 33.83
CA THR A 588 -24.63 -25.74 34.59
C THR A 588 -24.01 -26.69 35.60
N VAL A 589 -24.56 -26.70 36.81
CA VAL A 589 -24.14 -27.62 37.88
C VAL A 589 -25.37 -28.40 38.30
N SER A 590 -25.29 -29.73 38.15
CA SER A 590 -26.35 -30.63 38.58
C SER A 590 -26.21 -30.89 40.07
N LEU A 591 -27.28 -30.65 40.82
CA LEU A 591 -27.42 -31.06 42.21
C LEU A 591 -28.05 -32.49 42.34
N ALA A 592 -28.19 -33.20 41.22
CA ALA A 592 -28.80 -34.51 41.16
C ALA A 592 -28.07 -35.57 42.01
N ASP A 593 -26.80 -35.36 42.35
CA ASP A 593 -26.04 -36.23 43.27
C ASP A 593 -26.35 -35.95 44.75
N ILE A 594 -27.21 -34.98 45.06
CA ILE A 594 -27.75 -34.79 46.41
C ILE A 594 -28.91 -35.74 46.58
N ALA A 595 -28.58 -36.93 46.95
CA ALA A 595 -29.61 -37.94 47.36
C ALA A 595 -30.49 -37.36 48.47
N GLY A 596 -31.81 -37.40 48.27
CA GLY A 596 -32.79 -36.84 49.21
C GLY A 596 -33.56 -35.62 48.70
N ALA A 597 -33.34 -35.16 47.45
CA ALA A 597 -34.03 -34.00 46.92
C ALA A 597 -35.43 -34.30 46.38
N VAL A 598 -36.39 -33.46 46.75
CA VAL A 598 -37.78 -33.46 46.24
C VAL A 598 -38.13 -32.05 45.79
N LYS A 599 -38.67 -31.88 44.57
CA LYS A 599 -39.12 -30.61 44.01
C LYS A 599 -40.51 -30.71 43.40
N VAL A 600 -41.28 -29.62 43.44
CA VAL A 600 -42.56 -29.47 42.76
C VAL A 600 -42.50 -28.31 41.78
N SER A 601 -43.01 -28.52 40.56
CA SER A 601 -43.08 -27.48 39.52
C SER A 601 -44.26 -27.75 38.59
N PRO A 602 -44.98 -26.71 38.12
CA PRO A 602 -44.92 -25.32 38.58
C PRO A 602 -45.45 -25.16 39.99
N ASN A 603 -45.04 -24.12 40.68
CA ASN A 603 -45.62 -23.70 41.94
C ASN A 603 -45.51 -22.14 42.03
N PRO A 604 -46.64 -21.42 41.92
CA PRO A 604 -48.03 -21.88 41.94
C PRO A 604 -48.43 -22.80 40.76
N VAL A 605 -49.41 -23.66 41.04
CA VAL A 605 -49.90 -24.64 40.07
C VAL A 605 -51.36 -24.34 39.65
N THR A 606 -51.66 -24.49 38.37
CA THR A 606 -53.01 -24.41 37.81
C THR A 606 -53.67 -25.81 37.65
N ASN A 607 -53.20 -26.63 36.72
CA ASN A 607 -53.85 -27.90 36.39
C ASN A 607 -53.02 -29.13 36.72
N GLU A 608 -51.69 -29.07 36.65
CA GLU A 608 -50.81 -30.21 36.87
C GLU A 608 -49.58 -29.80 37.68
N ALA A 609 -49.28 -30.48 38.75
CA ALA A 609 -48.03 -30.38 39.50
C ALA A 609 -47.12 -31.57 39.21
N ARG A 610 -45.88 -31.33 38.84
CA ARG A 610 -44.86 -32.36 38.64
C ARG A 610 -43.93 -32.40 39.84
N ILE A 611 -43.86 -33.59 40.47
CA ILE A 611 -42.96 -33.86 41.59
C ILE A 611 -41.74 -34.56 41.03
N THR A 612 -40.55 -33.91 41.14
CA THR A 612 -39.28 -34.57 40.86
C THR A 612 -38.66 -35.08 42.15
N ILE A 613 -38.24 -36.31 42.13
CA ILE A 613 -37.76 -37.04 43.31
C ILE A 613 -36.42 -37.67 43.00
N ILE A 614 -35.43 -37.49 43.87
CA ILE A 614 -34.13 -38.21 43.83
C ILE A 614 -33.94 -38.92 45.15
N PRO A 615 -34.19 -40.25 45.23
CA PRO A 615 -34.15 -40.97 46.46
C PRO A 615 -32.73 -41.30 46.92
N THR A 616 -32.55 -41.47 48.25
CA THR A 616 -31.26 -41.86 48.85
C THR A 616 -31.09 -43.39 48.97
N ALA A 617 -32.13 -44.16 48.72
CA ALA A 617 -32.14 -45.61 48.72
C ALA A 617 -33.11 -46.15 47.66
N ASP A 618 -32.92 -47.42 47.27
CA ASP A 618 -33.90 -48.11 46.45
C ASP A 618 -35.16 -48.39 47.29
N GLY A 619 -36.33 -48.35 46.66
CA GLY A 619 -37.54 -48.71 47.36
C GLY A 619 -38.80 -47.98 46.94
N LYS A 620 -39.83 -48.04 47.76
CA LYS A 620 -41.12 -47.40 47.52
C LYS A 620 -41.13 -46.00 48.15
N VAL A 621 -41.48 -44.99 47.36
CA VAL A 621 -41.75 -43.62 47.81
C VAL A 621 -43.25 -43.40 47.79
N GLN A 622 -43.79 -42.91 48.92
CA GLN A 622 -45.17 -42.48 49.08
C GLN A 622 -45.22 -40.95 49.04
N TYR A 623 -46.13 -40.35 48.26
CA TYR A 623 -46.39 -38.94 48.28
C TYR A 623 -47.88 -38.69 48.58
N LYS A 624 -48.11 -37.72 49.52
CA LYS A 624 -49.44 -37.31 49.99
C LYS A 624 -49.60 -35.81 49.76
N LEU A 625 -50.75 -35.44 49.20
CA LEU A 625 -51.19 -34.06 49.16
C LEU A 625 -52.19 -33.85 50.31
N ILE A 626 -51.90 -32.82 51.11
CA ILE A 626 -52.65 -32.56 52.36
C ILE A 626 -53.16 -31.10 52.27
N ASP A 627 -54.40 -30.85 52.62
CA ASP A 627 -54.95 -29.51 52.67
C ASP A 627 -54.54 -28.76 53.94
N ASN A 628 -54.92 -27.47 54.04
CA ASN A 628 -54.60 -26.60 55.18
C ASN A 628 -55.30 -27.03 56.51
N THR A 629 -56.26 -28.01 56.46
CA THR A 629 -56.93 -28.58 57.64
C THR A 629 -56.29 -29.89 58.07
N GLY A 630 -55.25 -30.37 57.35
CA GLY A 630 -54.58 -31.64 57.64
C GLY A 630 -55.23 -32.88 56.99
N ARG A 631 -56.24 -32.72 56.18
CA ARG A 631 -56.89 -33.78 55.44
C ARG A 631 -56.10 -34.22 54.22
N THR A 632 -55.87 -35.50 54.05
CA THR A 632 -55.21 -36.04 52.83
C THR A 632 -56.18 -35.99 51.63
N ILE A 633 -55.81 -35.20 50.61
CA ILE A 633 -56.56 -35.11 49.38
C ILE A 633 -56.19 -36.20 48.39
N LEU A 634 -54.89 -36.51 48.32
CA LEU A 634 -54.34 -37.52 47.41
C LEU A 634 -53.22 -38.29 48.12
N GLN A 635 -53.19 -39.59 47.90
CA GLN A 635 -52.06 -40.43 48.34
C GLN A 635 -51.74 -41.42 47.23
N LYS A 636 -50.49 -41.42 46.76
CA LYS A 636 -49.97 -42.34 45.74
C LYS A 636 -48.56 -42.82 46.15
N SER A 637 -48.08 -43.81 45.43
CA SER A 637 -46.74 -44.33 45.64
C SER A 637 -46.13 -44.78 44.31
N THR A 638 -44.80 -44.66 44.20
CA THR A 638 -44.00 -45.13 43.07
C THR A 638 -42.76 -45.86 43.57
N HIS A 639 -42.22 -46.79 42.76
CA HIS A 639 -40.93 -47.40 43.04
C HIS A 639 -39.82 -46.58 42.40
N VAL A 640 -38.76 -46.37 43.14
CA VAL A 640 -37.63 -45.53 42.72
C VAL A 640 -36.31 -46.25 42.99
N ARG A 641 -35.26 -45.89 42.21
CA ARG A 641 -33.89 -46.34 42.40
C ARG A 641 -33.06 -45.26 42.99
N LYS A 642 -32.15 -45.56 43.89
CA LYS A 642 -31.21 -44.65 44.52
C LYS A 642 -30.51 -43.79 43.48
N GLY A 643 -30.47 -42.45 43.68
CA GLY A 643 -29.77 -41.48 42.85
C GLY A 643 -30.39 -41.24 41.47
N THR A 644 -31.50 -41.91 41.09
CA THR A 644 -32.18 -41.70 39.83
C THR A 644 -33.27 -40.64 39.97
N GLN A 645 -33.34 -39.74 39.02
CA GLN A 645 -34.42 -38.76 38.97
C GLN A 645 -35.70 -39.42 38.49
N ASN A 646 -36.74 -39.32 39.31
CA ASN A 646 -38.09 -39.78 39.00
C ASN A 646 -39.03 -38.58 38.98
N THR A 647 -39.90 -38.50 37.96
CA THR A 647 -40.92 -37.47 37.91
C THR A 647 -42.31 -38.09 37.92
N VAL A 648 -43.15 -37.63 38.83
CA VAL A 648 -44.55 -38.01 38.90
C VAL A 648 -45.46 -36.80 38.80
N ALA A 649 -46.56 -36.91 38.04
CA ALA A 649 -47.52 -35.85 37.85
C ALA A 649 -48.72 -36.04 38.85
N ILE A 650 -49.18 -34.93 39.41
CA ILE A 650 -50.40 -34.78 40.15
C ILE A 650 -51.36 -33.90 39.37
N ASP A 651 -52.52 -34.46 39.06
CA ASP A 651 -53.61 -33.67 38.50
C ASP A 651 -54.20 -32.80 39.63
N MET A 652 -54.10 -31.50 39.42
CA MET A 652 -54.63 -30.47 40.34
C MET A 652 -55.88 -29.77 39.78
N SER A 653 -56.38 -30.20 38.63
CA SER A 653 -57.47 -29.49 37.88
C SER A 653 -58.79 -29.51 38.68
N THR A 654 -59.02 -30.56 39.49
CA THR A 654 -60.23 -30.67 40.26
C THR A 654 -60.06 -30.23 41.74
N ILE A 655 -58.87 -29.74 42.08
CA ILE A 655 -58.53 -29.31 43.45
C ILE A 655 -58.79 -27.79 43.56
N SER A 656 -59.45 -27.38 44.63
CA SER A 656 -59.80 -25.97 44.88
C SER A 656 -58.56 -25.11 45.04
N VAL A 657 -58.68 -23.84 44.69
CA VAL A 657 -57.65 -22.81 44.91
C VAL A 657 -57.30 -22.74 46.40
N GLY A 658 -56.00 -22.76 46.72
CA GLY A 658 -55.54 -22.74 48.11
C GLY A 658 -54.14 -23.27 48.34
N THR A 659 -53.73 -23.34 49.60
CA THR A 659 -52.42 -23.83 50.01
C THR A 659 -52.52 -25.31 50.44
N TYR A 660 -51.62 -26.12 49.86
CA TYR A 660 -51.52 -27.57 50.13
C TYR A 660 -50.10 -27.94 50.55
N TYR A 661 -49.98 -29.03 51.30
CA TYR A 661 -48.68 -29.55 51.69
C TYR A 661 -48.48 -30.95 51.06
N LEU A 662 -47.38 -31.05 50.30
CA LEU A 662 -46.94 -32.27 49.70
C LEU A 662 -45.97 -32.99 50.68
N LYS A 663 -46.32 -34.11 51.24
CA LYS A 663 -45.44 -34.93 52.04
C LYS A 663 -44.95 -36.12 51.22
N VAL A 664 -43.58 -36.23 51.08
CA VAL A 664 -42.93 -37.33 50.37
C VAL A 664 -42.08 -38.15 51.35
N THR A 665 -42.38 -39.42 51.46
CA THR A 665 -41.72 -40.33 52.44
C THR A 665 -41.35 -41.66 51.80
N GLY A 666 -40.29 -42.33 52.29
CA GLY A 666 -39.82 -43.63 51.82
C GLY A 666 -38.58 -43.53 50.95
N ALA A 667 -37.87 -44.60 50.68
CA ALA A 667 -36.62 -44.71 49.99
C ALA A 667 -35.57 -43.66 50.47
N GLY A 668 -35.51 -43.46 51.81
CA GLY A 668 -34.60 -42.48 52.42
C GLY A 668 -35.04 -41.01 52.38
N LEU A 669 -36.28 -40.75 51.95
CA LEU A 669 -36.87 -39.42 51.89
C LEU A 669 -37.85 -39.15 53.00
N ASN A 670 -37.88 -37.93 53.53
CA ASN A 670 -38.89 -37.38 54.44
C ASN A 670 -39.05 -35.87 54.23
N ASN A 671 -39.62 -35.50 53.10
CA ASN A 671 -39.73 -34.10 52.68
C ASN A 671 -41.17 -33.61 52.79
N SER A 672 -41.34 -32.36 53.16
CA SER A 672 -42.62 -31.63 53.13
C SER A 672 -42.44 -30.36 52.33
N LEU A 673 -43.29 -30.10 51.33
CA LEU A 673 -43.23 -28.95 50.43
C LEU A 673 -44.60 -28.27 50.38
N THR A 674 -44.62 -26.95 50.31
CA THR A 674 -45.86 -26.19 50.15
C THR A 674 -46.17 -26.03 48.64
N ILE A 675 -47.44 -26.31 48.30
CA ILE A 675 -47.97 -26.09 46.92
C ILE A 675 -49.04 -25.02 46.99
N GLN A 676 -48.92 -24.02 46.16
CA GLN A 676 -49.93 -22.98 45.93
C GLN A 676 -50.78 -23.38 44.70
N LYS A 677 -52.05 -23.62 44.87
CA LYS A 677 -53.01 -23.91 43.81
C LYS A 677 -53.69 -22.56 43.45
N GLN A 678 -53.64 -22.21 42.18
CA GLN A 678 -54.32 -21.05 41.55
C GLN A 678 -55.45 -21.50 40.65
#